data_772c7d532ab31ee7d356906728f31db5
#
_entry.id   772c7d532ab31ee7d356906728f31db5
#
_cell.length_a   1.000
_cell.length_b   1.000
_cell.length_c   1.000
_cell.angle_alpha   90.00
_cell.angle_beta   90.00
_cell.angle_gamma   90.00
#
_symmetry.space_group_name_H-M   'P 1'
#
loop_
_entity.id
_entity.type
_entity.pdbx_description
1 polymer ?
#
loop_
_entity_poly.entity_id
_entity_poly.type
_entity_poly.pdbx_seq_one_letter_code
_entity_poly.pdbx_strand_id
1 'polypeptide(L)'
;MAADGVIPAVAELSVHDTTSEVSKYPNCYPTLNPVDKYRAHIAELIGPIVGKEPEFVYTRLQWTNTLDKGDLLLAVPALQIKGRKPTDLAEEIAAKFPQSDLVESPKAAGTHLQFHFRAQPLIHTVIPSILENKATYGTNANIGLRDPRDPSKGKKRIVVEFSSPNIAKPFHAGHLRSTIIGGFLANLYRIMGWDVIKMNYLGDWGKQYGLLANGYKMYGNEEELLKDPINHLFEVYVKINKDVGEQEGPIKELKEQIKLKKEKGEDVAALEKELETLVEASWDEKARRYFKSMEDGDEDALALWRRFRDLSIEKYKQTYARLNIDFDVYSGESQVKQESLSKVYQTMQEKGVSEDSEGAIIVDFTKHGAKKLGKAIVVRKDGTPLYLTRDIAAIFERDETFHFDKMLYVVAAQQDLHLAQLFKTVELMGRKDLAERCQHINFGMVRGMSTRKGTVKFLNDILKDVGDKMHEVMKKNAVKYEQVQNPDETADTLGITSVMVQDMSGKRINGYEFNLEDMTSFEGDTGPYLQYAHARLCSVNRKAEIDPSVLGSADLSLLTESHAVDLVRLLSQWPDVVLNSMKTLEPTTIITYLFRMTHTLSSGYDTLKVVGSEPELKKARMALYHCARQVLNNGMRLLGLNPVERYVIPCLP
;
A
#
# COMPACT_ATOMS: atom_id res chain seq x y z
N MET A 1 18.81 -29.73 11.80
CA MET A 1 19.56 -29.06 10.71
C MET A 1 18.80 -27.79 10.41
N ALA A 2 19.33 -26.66 10.85
CA ALA A 2 18.76 -25.35 10.53
C ALA A 2 18.92 -25.16 9.03
N ALA A 3 17.80 -25.02 8.31
CA ALA A 3 17.83 -24.56 6.95
C ALA A 3 18.40 -23.14 6.99
N ASP A 4 19.57 -22.94 6.40
CA ASP A 4 20.13 -21.62 6.14
C ASP A 4 19.04 -20.79 5.48
N GLY A 5 18.54 -19.79 6.22
CA GLY A 5 17.43 -18.98 5.79
C GLY A 5 17.85 -18.02 4.68
N VAL A 6 17.92 -18.54 3.46
CA VAL A 6 18.03 -17.68 2.27
C VAL A 6 16.77 -16.84 2.21
N ILE A 7 16.92 -15.53 2.40
CA ILE A 7 15.81 -14.57 2.24
C ILE A 7 15.37 -14.66 0.77
N PRO A 8 14.10 -15.03 0.47
CA PRO A 8 13.65 -15.11 -0.91
C PRO A 8 13.75 -13.73 -1.57
N ALA A 9 14.19 -13.71 -2.83
CA ALA A 9 14.25 -12.46 -3.59
C ALA A 9 12.84 -11.92 -3.84
N VAL A 10 12.66 -10.63 -3.59
CA VAL A 10 11.41 -9.92 -3.92
C VAL A 10 11.28 -9.82 -5.45
N ALA A 11 10.10 -10.17 -5.96
CA ALA A 11 9.85 -10.16 -7.40
C ALA A 11 9.86 -8.71 -7.92
N GLU A 12 10.71 -8.44 -8.90
CA GLU A 12 10.79 -7.13 -9.53
C GLU A 12 9.63 -6.89 -10.50
N LEU A 13 9.12 -5.65 -10.52
CA LEU A 13 8.13 -5.19 -11.48
C LEU A 13 8.81 -4.63 -12.71
N SER A 14 8.36 -5.09 -13.89
CA SER A 14 8.81 -4.55 -15.17
C SER A 14 8.23 -3.15 -15.38
N VAL A 15 9.07 -2.21 -15.83
CA VAL A 15 8.71 -0.83 -16.13
C VAL A 15 9.11 -0.51 -17.56
N HIS A 16 8.22 0.18 -18.30
CA HIS A 16 8.60 0.71 -19.61
C HIS A 16 9.70 1.77 -19.44
N ASP A 17 10.68 1.72 -20.33
CA ASP A 17 11.57 2.85 -20.49
C ASP A 17 10.79 4.08 -20.97
N THR A 18 11.30 5.27 -20.65
CA THR A 18 10.66 6.52 -21.09
C THR A 18 10.59 6.55 -22.60
N THR A 19 9.36 6.70 -23.13
CA THR A 19 9.16 6.85 -24.55
C THR A 19 9.49 8.28 -24.98
N SER A 20 10.05 8.46 -26.16
CA SER A 20 10.20 9.77 -26.80
C SER A 20 8.86 10.30 -27.35
N GLU A 21 7.74 9.63 -27.09
CA GLU A 21 6.43 10.06 -27.56
C GLU A 21 6.03 11.37 -26.88
N VAL A 22 5.98 12.45 -27.68
CA VAL A 22 5.46 13.72 -27.22
C VAL A 22 3.95 13.59 -27.11
N SER A 23 3.43 13.65 -25.91
CA SER A 23 2.00 13.61 -25.63
C SER A 23 1.26 14.75 -26.36
N LYS A 24 0.28 14.42 -27.19
CA LYS A 24 -0.55 15.40 -27.90
C LYS A 24 -1.46 16.18 -26.96
N TYR A 25 -1.98 15.51 -25.93
CA TYR A 25 -2.81 16.07 -24.87
C TYR A 25 -2.25 15.63 -23.51
N PRO A 26 -2.58 16.29 -22.40
CA PRO A 26 -2.14 15.88 -21.07
C PRO A 26 -2.48 14.41 -20.79
N ASN A 27 -1.45 13.61 -20.46
CA ASN A 27 -1.54 12.16 -20.19
C ASN A 27 -2.11 11.33 -21.37
N CYS A 28 -1.90 11.74 -22.60
CA CYS A 28 -2.30 11.02 -23.81
C CYS A 28 -1.09 10.30 -24.39
N TYR A 29 -1.01 8.99 -24.21
CA TYR A 29 0.10 8.13 -24.67
C TYR A 29 -0.45 6.92 -25.41
N PRO A 30 -0.88 7.04 -26.71
CA PRO A 30 -1.56 5.96 -27.43
C PRO A 30 -0.78 4.66 -27.56
N THR A 31 0.54 4.70 -27.52
CA THR A 31 1.41 3.51 -27.55
C THR A 31 1.38 2.73 -26.24
N LEU A 32 1.16 3.43 -25.11
CA LEU A 32 1.10 2.83 -23.76
C LEU A 32 -0.34 2.54 -23.31
N ASN A 33 -1.29 3.34 -23.78
CA ASN A 33 -2.71 3.21 -23.52
C ASN A 33 -3.50 3.24 -24.82
N PRO A 34 -3.91 2.09 -25.37
CA PRO A 34 -4.64 2.01 -26.64
C PRO A 34 -5.91 2.88 -26.69
N VAL A 35 -6.57 3.10 -25.54
CA VAL A 35 -7.81 3.90 -25.45
C VAL A 35 -7.55 5.39 -25.66
N ASP A 36 -6.35 5.87 -25.44
CA ASP A 36 -6.00 7.26 -25.71
C ASP A 36 -6.13 7.64 -27.20
N LYS A 37 -5.91 6.66 -28.10
CA LYS A 37 -6.21 6.82 -29.53
C LYS A 37 -7.70 7.10 -29.77
N TYR A 38 -8.58 6.41 -29.09
CA TYR A 38 -10.03 6.58 -29.20
C TYR A 38 -10.47 7.91 -28.56
N ARG A 39 -9.94 8.27 -27.38
CA ARG A 39 -10.23 9.54 -26.73
C ARG A 39 -9.80 10.73 -27.57
N ALA A 40 -8.58 10.69 -28.12
CA ALA A 40 -8.06 11.75 -28.98
C ALA A 40 -8.94 11.90 -30.23
N HIS A 41 -9.29 10.79 -30.87
CA HIS A 41 -10.15 10.78 -32.06
C HIS A 41 -11.55 11.37 -31.77
N ILE A 42 -12.22 10.95 -30.68
CA ILE A 42 -13.51 11.50 -30.28
C ILE A 42 -13.40 12.99 -29.99
N ALA A 43 -12.34 13.42 -29.30
CA ALA A 43 -12.13 14.82 -28.96
C ALA A 43 -11.92 15.69 -30.21
N GLU A 44 -11.20 15.18 -31.21
CA GLU A 44 -10.97 15.84 -32.50
C GLU A 44 -12.25 15.98 -33.33
N LEU A 45 -13.16 15.01 -33.25
CA LEU A 45 -14.45 15.08 -33.94
C LEU A 45 -15.46 16.01 -33.23
N ILE A 46 -15.45 16.05 -31.91
CA ILE A 46 -16.40 16.86 -31.12
C ILE A 46 -15.95 18.32 -31.04
N GLY A 47 -14.64 18.58 -30.90
CA GLY A 47 -14.11 19.93 -30.73
C GLY A 47 -14.68 20.96 -31.72
N PRO A 48 -14.62 20.73 -33.04
CA PRO A 48 -15.20 21.60 -34.05
C PRO A 48 -16.72 21.79 -33.93
N ILE A 49 -17.48 20.76 -33.56
CA ILE A 49 -18.94 20.82 -33.43
C ILE A 49 -19.35 21.79 -32.30
N VAL A 50 -18.58 21.81 -31.23
CA VAL A 50 -18.88 22.59 -30.03
C VAL A 50 -18.06 23.86 -29.90
N GLY A 51 -17.15 24.13 -30.85
CA GLY A 51 -16.28 25.33 -30.83
C GLY A 51 -15.30 25.31 -29.64
N LYS A 52 -14.77 24.13 -29.28
CA LYS A 52 -13.79 23.96 -28.20
C LYS A 52 -12.54 23.27 -28.74
N GLU A 53 -11.40 23.57 -28.13
CA GLU A 53 -10.15 22.85 -28.42
C GLU A 53 -10.31 21.37 -28.11
N PRO A 54 -9.79 20.45 -28.94
CA PRO A 54 -9.86 19.02 -28.71
C PRO A 54 -9.29 18.59 -27.35
N GLU A 55 -8.23 19.23 -26.87
CA GLU A 55 -7.66 18.97 -25.54
C GLU A 55 -8.70 19.18 -24.42
N PHE A 56 -9.52 20.22 -24.54
CA PHE A 56 -10.57 20.49 -23.57
C PHE A 56 -11.62 19.38 -23.55
N VAL A 57 -11.99 18.81 -24.68
CA VAL A 57 -12.92 17.69 -24.79
C VAL A 57 -12.28 16.40 -24.29
N TYR A 58 -11.02 16.12 -24.69
CA TYR A 58 -10.25 14.93 -24.30
C TYR A 58 -10.24 14.72 -22.78
N THR A 59 -9.94 15.76 -22.03
CA THR A 59 -9.84 15.70 -20.55
C THR A 59 -11.19 15.45 -19.85
N ARG A 60 -12.31 15.48 -20.56
CA ARG A 60 -13.67 15.29 -20.01
C ARG A 60 -14.32 13.97 -20.39
N LEU A 61 -13.67 13.20 -21.28
CA LEU A 61 -14.09 11.85 -21.62
C LEU A 61 -13.76 10.89 -20.45
N GLN A 62 -14.74 10.16 -19.99
CA GLN A 62 -14.64 9.25 -18.84
C GLN A 62 -15.15 7.87 -19.22
N TRP A 63 -14.67 6.83 -18.54
CA TRP A 63 -15.25 5.49 -18.65
C TRP A 63 -16.67 5.45 -18.13
N THR A 64 -17.50 4.64 -18.75
CA THR A 64 -18.84 4.31 -18.22
C THR A 64 -18.73 3.29 -17.09
N ASN A 65 -19.75 3.22 -16.25
CA ASN A 65 -19.80 2.24 -15.17
C ASN A 65 -20.15 0.83 -15.67
N THR A 66 -20.88 0.73 -16.78
CA THR A 66 -21.40 -0.52 -17.35
C THR A 66 -21.29 -0.50 -18.88
N LEU A 67 -20.99 -1.63 -19.49
CA LEU A 67 -20.76 -1.75 -20.94
C LEU A 67 -22.00 -1.42 -21.79
N ASP A 68 -23.22 -1.61 -21.25
CA ASP A 68 -24.47 -1.24 -21.92
C ASP A 68 -24.59 0.28 -22.18
N LYS A 69 -23.91 1.10 -21.39
CA LYS A 69 -23.83 2.56 -21.53
C LYS A 69 -22.68 3.02 -22.44
N GLY A 70 -22.05 2.09 -23.14
CA GLY A 70 -20.88 2.35 -23.99
C GLY A 70 -19.55 2.22 -23.27
N ASP A 71 -18.49 2.57 -23.97
CA ASP A 71 -17.11 2.53 -23.47
C ASP A 71 -16.75 3.85 -22.79
N LEU A 72 -17.02 4.99 -23.46
CA LEU A 72 -16.76 6.32 -22.90
C LEU A 72 -18.03 7.15 -22.78
N LEU A 73 -18.00 8.09 -21.85
CA LEU A 73 -19.06 9.03 -21.55
C LEU A 73 -18.52 10.45 -21.59
N LEU A 74 -19.29 11.36 -22.17
CA LEU A 74 -19.07 12.81 -22.07
C LEU A 74 -20.29 13.47 -21.43
N ALA A 75 -20.11 14.05 -20.26
CA ALA A 75 -21.13 14.90 -19.66
C ALA A 75 -21.15 16.26 -20.38
N VAL A 76 -22.21 16.56 -21.12
CA VAL A 76 -22.33 17.79 -21.93
C VAL A 76 -22.21 19.06 -21.08
N PRO A 77 -22.72 19.14 -19.83
CA PRO A 77 -22.46 20.29 -18.94
C PRO A 77 -20.99 20.58 -18.70
N ALA A 78 -20.13 19.53 -18.70
CA ALA A 78 -18.69 19.70 -18.53
C ALA A 78 -18.01 20.46 -19.69
N LEU A 79 -18.67 20.57 -20.84
CA LEU A 79 -18.20 21.38 -21.97
C LEU A 79 -18.34 22.90 -21.72
N GLN A 80 -19.08 23.32 -20.70
CA GLN A 80 -19.24 24.70 -20.27
C GLN A 80 -19.72 25.65 -21.41
N ILE A 81 -20.68 25.17 -22.20
CA ILE A 81 -21.28 25.97 -23.30
C ILE A 81 -22.48 26.71 -22.74
N LYS A 82 -22.39 28.04 -22.74
CA LYS A 82 -23.46 28.92 -22.21
C LYS A 82 -24.61 29.11 -23.23
N GLY A 83 -25.81 29.38 -22.71
CA GLY A 83 -26.98 29.72 -23.50
C GLY A 83 -27.67 28.60 -24.25
N ARG A 84 -27.30 27.34 -23.98
CA ARG A 84 -27.87 26.12 -24.61
C ARG A 84 -28.29 25.12 -23.55
N LYS A 85 -29.41 24.45 -23.75
CA LYS A 85 -29.81 23.36 -22.90
C LYS A 85 -28.90 22.15 -23.13
N PRO A 86 -28.34 21.50 -22.09
CA PRO A 86 -27.43 20.40 -22.25
C PRO A 86 -28.02 19.16 -22.99
N THR A 87 -29.33 18.95 -22.87
CA THR A 87 -30.05 17.86 -23.59
C THR A 87 -30.05 18.12 -25.10
N ASP A 88 -30.46 19.35 -25.50
CA ASP A 88 -30.56 19.71 -26.90
C ASP A 88 -29.17 19.74 -27.58
N LEU A 89 -28.17 20.14 -26.81
CA LEU A 89 -26.78 20.10 -27.25
C LEU A 89 -26.25 18.69 -27.39
N ALA A 90 -26.63 17.76 -26.51
CA ALA A 90 -26.27 16.35 -26.65
C ALA A 90 -26.85 15.71 -27.92
N GLU A 91 -28.13 15.98 -28.21
CA GLU A 91 -28.79 15.54 -29.45
C GLU A 91 -28.14 16.13 -30.69
N GLU A 92 -27.81 17.42 -30.67
CA GLU A 92 -27.15 18.08 -31.81
C GLU A 92 -25.75 17.52 -32.06
N ILE A 93 -24.94 17.30 -31.00
CA ILE A 93 -23.61 16.70 -31.15
C ILE A 93 -23.75 15.31 -31.73
N ALA A 94 -24.69 14.47 -31.23
CA ALA A 94 -24.93 13.15 -31.74
C ALA A 94 -25.33 13.14 -33.23
N ALA A 95 -26.20 14.08 -33.62
CA ALA A 95 -26.66 14.23 -35.03
C ALA A 95 -25.55 14.73 -35.98
N LYS A 96 -24.65 15.59 -35.49
CA LYS A 96 -23.54 16.15 -36.29
C LYS A 96 -22.26 15.36 -36.22
N PHE A 97 -22.22 14.27 -35.42
CA PHE A 97 -21.00 13.48 -35.25
C PHE A 97 -20.64 12.77 -36.56
N PRO A 98 -19.43 12.99 -37.10
CA PRO A 98 -19.03 12.39 -38.35
C PRO A 98 -18.95 10.86 -38.28
N GLN A 99 -19.11 10.19 -39.42
CA GLN A 99 -18.86 8.75 -39.49
C GLN A 99 -17.41 8.44 -39.10
N SER A 100 -17.21 7.39 -38.32
CA SER A 100 -15.90 7.00 -37.81
C SER A 100 -15.69 5.49 -37.95
N ASP A 101 -14.47 5.10 -38.29
CA ASP A 101 -14.05 3.68 -38.33
C ASP A 101 -13.72 3.11 -36.94
N LEU A 102 -13.51 3.98 -35.92
CA LEU A 102 -13.13 3.59 -34.58
C LEU A 102 -14.31 3.50 -33.60
N VAL A 103 -15.28 4.41 -33.74
CA VAL A 103 -16.40 4.54 -32.82
C VAL A 103 -17.73 4.56 -33.57
N GLU A 104 -18.78 4.07 -32.93
CA GLU A 104 -20.15 4.23 -33.44
C GLU A 104 -20.64 5.68 -33.24
N SER A 105 -21.70 6.06 -33.96
CA SER A 105 -22.35 7.35 -33.69
C SER A 105 -22.78 7.41 -32.22
N PRO A 106 -22.44 8.49 -31.50
CA PRO A 106 -22.72 8.59 -30.06
C PRO A 106 -24.23 8.62 -29.80
N LYS A 107 -24.65 8.02 -28.70
CA LYS A 107 -26.04 8.03 -28.25
C LYS A 107 -26.22 9.14 -27.23
N ALA A 108 -27.15 10.06 -27.49
CA ALA A 108 -27.59 11.04 -26.51
C ALA A 108 -28.48 10.36 -25.44
N ALA A 109 -28.07 10.47 -24.18
CA ALA A 109 -28.81 9.95 -23.02
C ALA A 109 -28.98 11.07 -21.99
N GLY A 110 -30.03 11.86 -22.14
CA GLY A 110 -30.24 13.08 -21.38
C GLY A 110 -29.13 14.09 -21.60
N THR A 111 -28.38 14.43 -20.56
CA THR A 111 -27.27 15.38 -20.64
C THR A 111 -25.91 14.74 -20.95
N HIS A 112 -25.89 13.47 -21.36
CA HIS A 112 -24.68 12.70 -21.60
C HIS A 112 -24.62 12.17 -23.03
N LEU A 113 -23.41 12.06 -23.55
CA LEU A 113 -23.10 11.35 -24.80
C LEU A 113 -22.38 10.06 -24.46
N GLN A 114 -22.91 8.94 -24.96
CA GLN A 114 -22.37 7.60 -24.79
C GLN A 114 -21.66 7.16 -26.08
N PHE A 115 -20.40 6.78 -25.99
CA PHE A 115 -19.58 6.34 -27.12
C PHE A 115 -19.32 4.85 -27.01
N HIS A 116 -19.61 4.12 -28.11
CA HIS A 116 -19.31 2.70 -28.23
C HIS A 116 -18.16 2.53 -29.21
N PHE A 117 -17.12 1.83 -28.81
CA PHE A 117 -16.01 1.49 -29.70
C PHE A 117 -16.45 0.38 -30.65
N ARG A 118 -16.03 0.46 -31.91
CA ARG A 118 -16.24 -0.62 -32.86
C ARG A 118 -15.39 -1.82 -32.46
N ALA A 119 -16.00 -3.02 -32.42
CA ALA A 119 -15.39 -4.22 -31.87
C ALA A 119 -14.09 -4.61 -32.58
N GLN A 120 -14.12 -4.72 -33.91
CA GLN A 120 -12.95 -5.18 -34.69
C GLN A 120 -11.76 -4.22 -34.60
N PRO A 121 -11.89 -2.90 -34.79
CA PRO A 121 -10.81 -1.96 -34.56
C PRO A 121 -10.24 -2.01 -33.12
N LEU A 122 -11.09 -2.21 -32.12
CA LEU A 122 -10.65 -2.34 -30.72
C LEU A 122 -9.79 -3.60 -30.51
N ILE A 123 -10.28 -4.75 -30.99
CA ILE A 123 -9.56 -6.04 -30.92
C ILE A 123 -8.19 -5.93 -31.58
N HIS A 124 -8.12 -5.36 -32.80
CA HIS A 124 -6.88 -5.17 -33.53
C HIS A 124 -5.95 -4.09 -32.95
N THR A 125 -6.42 -3.28 -32.04
CA THR A 125 -5.59 -2.30 -31.32
C THR A 125 -5.09 -2.85 -29.97
N VAL A 126 -5.97 -3.50 -29.19
CA VAL A 126 -5.67 -3.90 -27.81
C VAL A 126 -4.85 -5.18 -27.72
N ILE A 127 -5.23 -6.24 -28.46
CA ILE A 127 -4.51 -7.53 -28.40
C ILE A 127 -3.04 -7.38 -28.83
N PRO A 128 -2.70 -6.77 -29.96
CA PRO A 128 -1.30 -6.55 -30.33
C PRO A 128 -0.55 -5.71 -29.30
N SER A 129 -1.15 -4.66 -28.77
CA SER A 129 -0.54 -3.83 -27.71
C SER A 129 -0.17 -4.63 -26.47
N ILE A 130 -1.03 -5.55 -26.01
CA ILE A 130 -0.74 -6.40 -24.86
C ILE A 130 0.35 -7.44 -25.18
N LEU A 131 0.31 -8.05 -26.37
CA LEU A 131 1.30 -9.04 -26.80
C LEU A 131 2.71 -8.41 -26.94
N GLU A 132 2.79 -7.16 -27.37
CA GLU A 132 4.04 -6.41 -27.49
C GLU A 132 4.57 -5.97 -26.13
N ASN A 133 3.74 -5.30 -25.31
CA ASN A 133 4.13 -4.69 -24.04
C ASN A 133 4.25 -5.72 -22.89
N LYS A 134 3.54 -6.84 -22.95
CA LYS A 134 3.63 -7.93 -21.95
C LYS A 134 3.55 -7.42 -20.51
N ALA A 135 4.60 -7.67 -19.72
CA ALA A 135 4.67 -7.29 -18.30
C ALA A 135 4.63 -5.77 -18.08
N THR A 136 4.94 -4.96 -19.09
CA THR A 136 4.88 -3.50 -18.99
C THR A 136 3.56 -2.90 -19.47
N TYR A 137 2.60 -3.71 -19.97
CA TYR A 137 1.28 -3.20 -20.33
C TYR A 137 0.57 -2.61 -19.10
N GLY A 138 0.20 -1.32 -19.17
CA GLY A 138 -0.39 -0.54 -18.07
C GLY A 138 0.62 0.27 -17.27
N THR A 139 1.93 0.18 -17.56
CA THR A 139 2.94 1.06 -16.95
C THR A 139 3.10 2.35 -17.77
N ASN A 140 3.51 3.43 -17.13
CA ASN A 140 3.79 4.69 -17.83
C ASN A 140 4.90 5.48 -17.12
N ALA A 141 6.14 5.29 -17.54
CA ALA A 141 7.29 5.96 -16.95
C ALA A 141 7.29 7.50 -17.12
N ASN A 142 6.54 8.02 -18.11
CA ASN A 142 6.46 9.47 -18.33
C ASN A 142 5.77 10.22 -17.17
N ILE A 143 4.89 9.55 -16.44
CA ILE A 143 4.21 10.14 -15.27
C ILE A 143 5.21 10.48 -14.16
N GLY A 144 6.27 9.70 -14.01
CA GLY A 144 7.35 9.89 -13.04
C GLY A 144 8.38 10.93 -13.43
N LEU A 145 8.39 11.43 -14.66
CA LEU A 145 9.33 12.48 -15.08
C LEU A 145 8.98 13.83 -14.46
N ARG A 146 10.01 14.61 -14.11
CA ARG A 146 9.85 16.02 -13.69
C ARG A 146 9.26 16.86 -14.80
N ASP A 147 9.67 16.59 -16.02
CA ASP A 147 9.14 17.19 -17.23
C ASP A 147 9.06 16.11 -18.34
N PRO A 148 7.85 15.64 -18.71
CA PRO A 148 7.70 14.66 -19.77
C PRO A 148 8.21 15.12 -21.15
N ARG A 149 8.34 16.44 -21.35
CA ARG A 149 8.88 17.02 -22.60
C ARG A 149 10.40 17.11 -22.60
N ASP A 150 11.01 17.00 -21.42
CA ASP A 150 12.45 17.05 -21.22
C ASP A 150 12.90 15.98 -20.21
N PRO A 151 13.04 14.71 -20.64
CA PRO A 151 13.47 13.62 -19.76
C PRO A 151 14.82 13.82 -19.08
N SER A 152 15.67 14.73 -19.64
CA SER A 152 17.00 15.04 -19.03
C SER A 152 16.89 15.68 -17.64
N LYS A 153 15.74 16.28 -17.29
CA LYS A 153 15.44 16.79 -15.95
C LYS A 153 15.28 15.69 -14.90
N GLY A 154 15.26 14.44 -15.32
CA GLY A 154 15.25 13.26 -14.45
C GLY A 154 13.86 12.93 -13.90
N LYS A 155 13.84 11.91 -13.03
CA LYS A 155 12.63 11.38 -12.40
C LYS A 155 12.28 12.16 -11.14
N LYS A 156 10.99 12.20 -10.83
CA LYS A 156 10.49 12.60 -9.51
C LYS A 156 10.84 11.51 -8.51
N ARG A 157 11.21 11.92 -7.30
CA ARG A 157 11.54 10.99 -6.21
C ARG A 157 10.43 10.99 -5.16
N ILE A 158 10.07 9.80 -4.70
CA ILE A 158 9.12 9.61 -3.61
C ILE A 158 9.72 8.76 -2.51
N VAL A 159 9.49 9.16 -1.26
CA VAL A 159 9.73 8.32 -0.08
C VAL A 159 8.38 7.77 0.38
N VAL A 160 8.29 6.45 0.52
CA VAL A 160 7.13 5.78 1.11
C VAL A 160 7.56 5.18 2.43
N GLU A 161 7.10 5.78 3.53
CA GLU A 161 7.32 5.29 4.88
C GLU A 161 6.14 4.41 5.30
N PHE A 162 6.42 3.16 5.63
CA PHE A 162 5.40 2.20 5.98
C PHE A 162 5.91 1.05 6.85
N SER A 163 4.96 0.26 7.40
CA SER A 163 5.18 -0.83 8.36
C SER A 163 5.56 -0.34 9.75
N SER A 164 6.73 0.22 9.95
CA SER A 164 7.21 0.94 11.15
C SER A 164 6.97 0.20 12.48
N PRO A 165 7.40 -1.07 12.62
CA PRO A 165 7.23 -1.83 13.86
C PRO A 165 8.20 -1.34 14.95
N ASN A 166 7.85 -1.59 16.21
CA ASN A 166 8.80 -1.47 17.31
C ASN A 166 9.74 -2.67 17.30
N ILE A 167 11.05 -2.46 17.43
CA ILE A 167 12.00 -3.56 17.61
C ILE A 167 11.66 -4.36 18.88
N ALA A 168 12.07 -5.61 18.91
CA ALA A 168 11.82 -6.53 20.04
C ALA A 168 10.32 -6.73 20.39
N LYS A 169 9.43 -6.39 19.45
CA LYS A 169 7.99 -6.69 19.57
C LYS A 169 7.51 -7.45 18.34
N PRO A 170 6.65 -8.44 18.52
CA PRO A 170 6.08 -9.17 17.40
C PRO A 170 5.25 -8.26 16.49
N PHE A 171 5.27 -8.60 15.23
CA PHE A 171 4.53 -7.92 14.18
C PHE A 171 3.03 -8.26 14.31
N HIS A 172 2.18 -7.27 14.45
CA HIS A 172 0.73 -7.45 14.60
C HIS A 172 -0.07 -6.94 13.38
N ALA A 173 -1.37 -7.23 13.34
CA ALA A 173 -2.25 -6.90 12.19
C ALA A 173 -2.25 -5.42 11.77
N GLY A 174 -2.04 -4.48 12.69
CA GLY A 174 -1.91 -3.06 12.34
C GLY A 174 -0.67 -2.77 11.51
N HIS A 175 0.46 -3.40 11.83
CA HIS A 175 1.67 -3.31 11.03
C HIS A 175 1.49 -4.00 9.67
N LEU A 176 0.79 -5.16 9.64
CA LEU A 176 0.49 -5.87 8.39
C LEU A 176 -0.23 -4.97 7.41
N ARG A 177 -1.27 -4.27 7.87
CA ARG A 177 -2.06 -3.38 7.01
C ARG A 177 -1.25 -2.22 6.43
N SER A 178 -0.44 -1.56 7.28
CA SER A 178 0.52 -0.55 6.83
C SER A 178 1.48 -1.12 5.79
N THR A 179 1.98 -2.35 6.01
CA THR A 179 2.94 -3.04 5.15
C THR A 179 2.34 -3.34 3.76
N ILE A 180 1.12 -3.88 3.72
CA ILE A 180 0.42 -4.21 2.46
C ILE A 180 0.11 -2.95 1.65
N ILE A 181 -0.47 -1.93 2.30
CA ILE A 181 -0.84 -0.67 1.63
C ILE A 181 0.43 0.06 1.15
N GLY A 182 1.46 0.13 1.99
CA GLY A 182 2.72 0.78 1.65
C GLY A 182 3.45 0.09 0.49
N GLY A 183 3.50 -1.25 0.50
CA GLY A 183 4.07 -2.05 -0.57
C GLY A 183 3.34 -1.84 -1.90
N PHE A 184 2.01 -1.84 -1.88
CA PHE A 184 1.21 -1.52 -3.06
C PHE A 184 1.51 -0.11 -3.60
N LEU A 185 1.56 0.91 -2.73
CA LEU A 185 1.86 2.28 -3.15
C LEU A 185 3.26 2.41 -3.74
N ALA A 186 4.25 1.78 -3.13
CA ALA A 186 5.61 1.75 -3.66
C ALA A 186 5.66 1.13 -5.06
N ASN A 187 4.98 0.00 -5.26
CA ASN A 187 4.85 -0.65 -6.56
C ASN A 187 4.16 0.25 -7.58
N LEU A 188 3.05 0.90 -7.19
CA LEU A 188 2.28 1.78 -8.05
C LEU A 188 3.11 2.97 -8.55
N TYR A 189 3.83 3.65 -7.66
CA TYR A 189 4.72 4.75 -8.05
C TYR A 189 5.88 4.27 -8.91
N ARG A 190 6.44 3.09 -8.64
CA ARG A 190 7.53 2.50 -9.43
C ARG A 190 7.12 2.24 -10.87
N ILE A 191 5.96 1.61 -11.12
CA ILE A 191 5.48 1.33 -12.49
C ILE A 191 5.06 2.60 -13.23
N MET A 192 4.85 3.70 -12.52
CA MET A 192 4.62 5.04 -13.06
C MET A 192 5.92 5.86 -13.18
N GLY A 193 7.08 5.21 -13.11
CA GLY A 193 8.39 5.79 -13.43
C GLY A 193 9.01 6.69 -12.36
N TRP A 194 8.45 6.74 -11.16
CA TRP A 194 9.06 7.47 -10.05
C TRP A 194 10.30 6.75 -9.52
N ASP A 195 11.27 7.52 -9.03
CA ASP A 195 12.35 7.01 -8.19
C ASP A 195 11.81 6.81 -6.77
N VAL A 196 11.62 5.54 -6.37
CA VAL A 196 10.91 5.15 -5.15
C VAL A 196 11.90 4.70 -4.10
N ILE A 197 11.84 5.33 -2.92
CA ILE A 197 12.57 4.92 -1.72
C ILE A 197 11.56 4.35 -0.72
N LYS A 198 11.69 3.07 -0.40
CA LYS A 198 10.89 2.37 0.60
C LYS A 198 11.58 2.49 1.96
N MET A 199 10.95 3.15 2.90
CA MET A 199 11.50 3.42 4.23
C MET A 199 10.70 2.69 5.32
N ASN A 200 11.43 2.01 6.19
CA ASN A 200 10.90 1.45 7.43
C ASN A 200 11.44 2.27 8.61
N TYR A 201 10.55 3.02 9.28
CA TYR A 201 10.92 3.86 10.42
C TYR A 201 10.59 3.13 11.72
N LEU A 202 11.61 2.55 12.33
CA LEU A 202 11.46 1.67 13.49
C LEU A 202 11.24 2.48 14.77
N GLY A 203 10.32 2.00 15.61
CA GLY A 203 10.24 2.42 17.00
C GLY A 203 11.35 1.72 17.79
N ASP A 204 12.55 2.26 17.78
CA ASP A 204 13.76 1.62 18.29
C ASP A 204 14.44 2.43 19.41
N TRP A 205 13.78 3.46 19.95
CA TRP A 205 14.34 4.33 20.97
C TRP A 205 13.36 4.62 22.10
N GLY A 206 13.86 4.76 23.32
CA GLY A 206 13.04 5.10 24.48
C GLY A 206 13.28 4.21 25.71
N LYS A 207 12.72 4.63 26.86
CA LYS A 207 12.83 3.95 28.15
C LYS A 207 12.51 2.44 28.10
N GLN A 208 11.61 2.04 27.20
CA GLN A 208 11.24 0.64 27.01
C GLN A 208 12.43 -0.27 26.67
N TYR A 209 13.47 0.26 26.03
CA TYR A 209 14.69 -0.50 25.71
C TYR A 209 15.64 -0.59 26.90
N GLY A 210 15.64 0.41 27.78
CA GLY A 210 16.29 0.29 29.08
C GLY A 210 15.64 -0.79 29.96
N LEU A 211 14.32 -0.90 29.92
CA LEU A 211 13.60 -1.96 30.61
C LEU A 211 13.92 -3.34 29.99
N LEU A 212 13.89 -3.45 28.67
CA LEU A 212 14.23 -4.68 27.96
C LEU A 212 15.67 -5.13 28.24
N ALA A 213 16.63 -4.22 28.27
CA ALA A 213 18.03 -4.53 28.57
C ALA A 213 18.19 -5.08 30.00
N ASN A 214 17.54 -4.47 30.98
CA ASN A 214 17.52 -5.00 32.35
C ASN A 214 16.82 -6.36 32.43
N GLY A 215 15.70 -6.54 31.72
CA GLY A 215 15.00 -7.83 31.63
C GLY A 215 15.86 -8.92 31.00
N TYR A 216 16.61 -8.59 29.95
CA TYR A 216 17.48 -9.55 29.28
C TYR A 216 18.64 -10.00 30.19
N LYS A 217 19.18 -9.15 31.03
CA LYS A 217 20.18 -9.53 32.03
C LYS A 217 19.65 -10.56 33.05
N MET A 218 18.33 -10.57 33.31
CA MET A 218 17.70 -11.47 34.26
C MET A 218 17.11 -12.73 33.62
N TYR A 219 16.48 -12.60 32.48
CA TYR A 219 15.65 -13.62 31.82
C TYR A 219 16.13 -14.02 30.45
N GLY A 220 17.19 -13.38 29.94
CA GLY A 220 17.73 -13.63 28.62
C GLY A 220 18.36 -15.01 28.49
N ASN A 221 18.21 -15.62 27.31
CA ASN A 221 18.87 -16.83 26.90
C ASN A 221 19.44 -16.65 25.49
N GLU A 222 20.74 -16.88 25.35
CA GLU A 222 21.46 -16.62 24.10
C GLU A 222 21.05 -17.54 22.95
N GLU A 223 20.80 -18.83 23.23
CA GLU A 223 20.37 -19.78 22.21
C GLU A 223 18.99 -19.44 21.66
N GLU A 224 18.06 -19.08 22.55
CA GLU A 224 16.69 -18.68 22.15
C GLU A 224 16.70 -17.32 21.43
N LEU A 225 17.58 -16.38 21.83
CA LEU A 225 17.75 -15.12 21.14
C LEU A 225 18.20 -15.32 19.68
N LEU A 226 19.17 -16.19 19.43
CA LEU A 226 19.67 -16.47 18.09
C LEU A 226 18.67 -17.28 17.24
N LYS A 227 17.87 -18.12 17.87
CA LYS A 227 16.86 -18.94 17.20
C LYS A 227 15.64 -18.12 16.77
N ASP A 228 15.07 -17.35 17.68
CA ASP A 228 13.93 -16.47 17.39
C ASP A 228 14.01 -15.18 18.23
N PRO A 229 14.77 -14.18 17.72
CA PRO A 229 15.07 -12.97 18.48
C PRO A 229 13.84 -12.18 18.91
N ILE A 230 12.84 -12.06 18.04
CA ILE A 230 11.66 -11.24 18.32
C ILE A 230 10.79 -11.87 19.39
N ASN A 231 10.52 -13.17 19.30
CA ASN A 231 9.71 -13.87 20.30
C ASN A 231 10.42 -13.92 21.64
N HIS A 232 11.72 -14.25 21.66
CA HIS A 232 12.49 -14.27 22.92
C HIS A 232 12.55 -12.91 23.60
N LEU A 233 12.86 -11.84 22.86
CA LEU A 233 12.88 -10.48 23.42
C LEU A 233 11.49 -10.04 23.90
N PHE A 234 10.44 -10.46 23.22
CA PHE A 234 9.07 -10.20 23.66
C PHE A 234 8.72 -10.93 24.96
N GLU A 235 9.10 -12.20 25.10
CA GLU A 235 8.93 -12.95 26.35
C GLU A 235 9.68 -12.31 27.50
N VAL A 236 10.93 -11.89 27.28
CA VAL A 236 11.72 -11.15 28.25
C VAL A 236 11.01 -9.86 28.65
N TYR A 237 10.49 -9.11 27.65
CA TYR A 237 9.75 -7.88 27.88
C TYR A 237 8.46 -8.10 28.69
N VAL A 238 7.73 -9.18 28.43
CA VAL A 238 6.53 -9.54 29.22
C VAL A 238 6.88 -9.88 30.66
N LYS A 239 7.94 -10.68 30.88
CA LYS A 239 8.40 -11.05 32.24
C LYS A 239 8.79 -9.83 33.06
N ILE A 240 9.63 -8.97 32.52
CA ILE A 240 10.07 -7.77 33.26
C ILE A 240 8.94 -6.77 33.51
N ASN A 241 7.96 -6.65 32.58
CA ASN A 241 6.78 -5.81 32.83
C ASN A 241 5.88 -6.37 33.95
N LYS A 242 5.83 -7.68 34.14
CA LYS A 242 5.14 -8.27 35.29
C LYS A 242 5.81 -7.84 36.59
N ASP A 243 7.14 -7.88 36.65
CA ASP A 243 7.89 -7.43 37.84
C ASP A 243 7.69 -5.93 38.09
N VAL A 244 7.61 -5.10 37.06
CA VAL A 244 7.24 -3.68 37.18
C VAL A 244 5.85 -3.54 37.79
N GLY A 245 4.85 -4.29 37.31
CA GLY A 245 3.49 -4.27 37.84
C GLY A 245 3.40 -4.66 39.32
N GLU A 246 4.20 -5.62 39.76
CA GLU A 246 4.28 -6.02 41.18
C GLU A 246 4.85 -4.91 42.09
N GLN A 247 5.73 -4.07 41.54
CA GLN A 247 6.31 -2.91 42.29
C GLN A 247 5.42 -1.65 42.26
N GLU A 248 4.55 -1.51 41.26
CA GLU A 248 3.69 -0.32 41.13
C GLU A 248 2.67 -0.18 42.26
N GLY A 249 2.12 -1.30 42.73
CA GLY A 249 1.10 -1.31 43.80
C GLY A 249 1.57 -0.58 45.09
N PRO A 250 2.64 -1.06 45.71
CA PRO A 250 3.20 -0.42 46.94
C PRO A 250 3.58 1.06 46.75
N ILE A 251 4.18 1.39 45.58
CA ILE A 251 4.56 2.78 45.26
C ILE A 251 3.32 3.68 45.15
N LYS A 252 2.26 3.20 44.54
CA LYS A 252 1.00 3.93 44.38
C LYS A 252 0.31 4.14 45.72
N GLU A 253 0.22 3.10 46.53
CA GLU A 253 -0.37 3.19 47.86
C GLU A 253 0.37 4.21 48.74
N LEU A 254 1.70 4.20 48.72
CA LEU A 254 2.51 5.13 49.50
C LEU A 254 2.34 6.57 49.02
N LYS A 255 2.26 6.81 47.71
CA LYS A 255 1.94 8.11 47.12
C LYS A 255 0.57 8.63 47.56
N GLU A 256 -0.45 7.78 47.60
CA GLU A 256 -1.79 8.15 48.08
C GLU A 256 -1.79 8.48 49.57
N GLN A 257 -1.08 7.69 50.38
CA GLN A 257 -0.92 7.96 51.84
C GLN A 257 -0.22 9.31 52.09
N ILE A 258 0.87 9.60 51.38
CA ILE A 258 1.58 10.87 51.46
C ILE A 258 0.65 12.03 51.10
N LYS A 259 -0.12 11.90 50.03
CA LYS A 259 -1.07 12.93 49.59
C LYS A 259 -2.13 13.21 50.65
N LEU A 260 -2.77 12.17 51.16
CA LEU A 260 -3.81 12.28 52.20
C LEU A 260 -3.28 12.91 53.50
N LYS A 261 -2.07 12.58 53.93
CA LYS A 261 -1.43 13.15 55.11
C LYS A 261 -1.03 14.61 54.90
N LYS A 262 -0.50 14.97 53.74
CA LYS A 262 -0.22 16.37 53.38
C LYS A 262 -1.48 17.24 53.40
N GLU A 263 -2.60 16.74 52.90
CA GLU A 263 -3.89 17.44 52.92
C GLU A 263 -4.39 17.67 54.35
N LYS A 264 -3.98 16.82 55.32
CA LYS A 264 -4.28 16.95 56.73
C LYS A 264 -3.24 17.77 57.54
N GLY A 265 -2.15 18.20 56.90
CA GLY A 265 -1.07 18.92 57.58
C GLY A 265 -0.18 18.03 58.46
N GLU A 266 -0.19 16.70 58.24
CA GLU A 266 0.63 15.73 58.99
C GLU A 266 2.06 15.67 58.41
N ASP A 267 3.02 15.30 59.27
CA ASP A 267 4.40 15.06 58.84
C ASP A 267 4.47 13.81 57.96
N VAL A 268 5.12 13.95 56.81
CA VAL A 268 5.26 12.90 55.80
C VAL A 268 6.71 12.53 55.49
N ALA A 269 7.69 13.13 56.16
CA ALA A 269 9.12 12.98 55.85
C ALA A 269 9.59 11.52 55.83
N ALA A 270 9.11 10.68 56.76
CA ALA A 270 9.45 9.26 56.82
C ALA A 270 8.88 8.49 55.62
N LEU A 271 7.61 8.78 55.21
CA LEU A 271 6.95 8.15 54.09
C LEU A 271 7.57 8.61 52.75
N GLU A 272 7.98 9.85 52.64
CA GLU A 272 8.69 10.37 51.44
C GLU A 272 10.04 9.68 51.28
N LYS A 273 10.79 9.45 52.35
CA LYS A 273 12.05 8.71 52.31
C LYS A 273 11.85 7.25 51.95
N GLU A 274 10.80 6.62 52.43
CA GLU A 274 10.43 5.25 52.06
C GLU A 274 10.04 5.18 50.57
N LEU A 275 9.24 6.13 50.10
CA LEU A 275 8.87 6.25 48.68
C LEU A 275 10.11 6.41 47.78
N GLU A 276 11.03 7.29 48.15
CA GLU A 276 12.28 7.52 47.44
C GLU A 276 13.09 6.23 47.30
N THR A 277 13.24 5.49 48.43
CA THR A 277 13.94 4.20 48.43
C THR A 277 13.28 3.17 47.49
N LEU A 278 11.94 3.07 47.53
CA LEU A 278 11.20 2.14 46.67
C LEU A 278 11.28 2.53 45.19
N VAL A 279 11.19 3.82 44.88
CA VAL A 279 11.31 4.34 43.51
C VAL A 279 12.72 4.11 42.98
N GLU A 280 13.77 4.39 43.75
CA GLU A 280 15.16 4.17 43.34
C GLU A 280 15.47 2.69 43.05
N ALA A 281 14.86 1.78 43.80
CA ALA A 281 15.02 0.35 43.63
C ALA A 281 14.15 -0.23 42.48
N SER A 282 13.16 0.54 41.99
CA SER A 282 12.19 0.09 41.02
C SER A 282 12.80 -0.19 39.65
N TRP A 283 12.18 -1.16 38.91
CA TRP A 283 12.56 -1.45 37.54
C TRP A 283 12.31 -0.27 36.58
N ASP A 284 11.31 0.55 36.86
CA ASP A 284 11.02 1.76 36.11
C ASP A 284 12.17 2.77 36.17
N GLU A 285 12.72 3.00 37.37
CA GLU A 285 13.86 3.90 37.56
C GLU A 285 15.15 3.31 37.01
N LYS A 286 15.39 1.98 37.16
CA LYS A 286 16.52 1.31 36.55
C LYS A 286 16.46 1.40 35.01
N ALA A 287 15.26 1.25 34.42
CA ALA A 287 15.05 1.41 32.99
C ALA A 287 15.33 2.84 32.51
N ARG A 288 14.94 3.86 33.31
CA ARG A 288 15.22 5.27 33.01
C ARG A 288 16.71 5.55 33.04
N ARG A 289 17.42 5.06 34.06
CA ARG A 289 18.88 5.22 34.19
C ARG A 289 19.63 4.53 33.06
N TYR A 290 19.21 3.31 32.70
CA TYR A 290 19.80 2.59 31.57
C TYR A 290 19.56 3.33 30.23
N PHE A 291 18.34 3.83 30.02
CA PHE A 291 18.05 4.62 28.82
C PHE A 291 18.85 5.93 28.80
N LYS A 292 19.01 6.57 29.95
CA LYS A 292 19.86 7.77 30.07
C LYS A 292 21.32 7.45 29.73
N SER A 293 21.88 6.31 30.16
CA SER A 293 23.22 5.92 29.79
C SER A 293 23.37 5.71 28.27
N MET A 294 22.32 5.18 27.60
CA MET A 294 22.30 5.09 26.12
C MET A 294 22.34 6.48 25.48
N GLU A 295 21.55 7.45 26.01
CA GLU A 295 21.56 8.84 25.51
C GLU A 295 22.90 9.55 25.74
N ASP A 296 23.59 9.23 26.83
CA ASP A 296 24.89 9.78 27.18
C ASP A 296 26.06 9.09 26.43
N GLY A 297 25.77 8.07 25.61
CA GLY A 297 26.77 7.42 24.74
C GLY A 297 27.52 6.27 25.39
N ASP A 298 26.99 5.62 26.42
CA ASP A 298 27.57 4.41 27.02
C ASP A 298 27.64 3.29 25.97
N GLU A 299 28.85 2.89 25.61
CA GLU A 299 29.09 1.94 24.52
C GLU A 299 28.56 0.52 24.82
N ASP A 300 28.59 0.07 26.06
CA ASP A 300 28.08 -1.26 26.43
C ASP A 300 26.55 -1.29 26.34
N ALA A 301 25.88 -0.23 26.80
CA ALA A 301 24.43 -0.08 26.70
C ALA A 301 23.98 0.02 25.22
N LEU A 302 24.70 0.80 24.43
CA LEU A 302 24.45 0.94 22.98
C LEU A 302 24.76 -0.34 22.21
N ALA A 303 25.80 -1.09 22.56
CA ALA A 303 26.13 -2.35 21.90
C ALA A 303 25.03 -3.39 22.07
N LEU A 304 24.49 -3.54 23.29
CA LEU A 304 23.37 -4.46 23.55
C LEU A 304 22.10 -4.04 22.77
N TRP A 305 21.79 -2.74 22.77
CA TRP A 305 20.66 -2.20 22.03
C TRP A 305 20.82 -2.40 20.50
N ARG A 306 21.99 -2.08 19.92
CA ARG A 306 22.30 -2.31 18.49
C ARG A 306 22.08 -3.77 18.13
N ARG A 307 22.54 -4.69 18.98
CA ARG A 307 22.37 -6.12 18.76
C ARG A 307 20.88 -6.52 18.67
N PHE A 308 20.04 -6.05 19.60
CA PHE A 308 18.60 -6.30 19.55
C PHE A 308 17.97 -5.72 18.29
N ARG A 309 18.38 -4.52 17.89
CA ARG A 309 17.92 -3.86 16.67
C ARG A 309 18.29 -4.66 15.42
N ASP A 310 19.53 -5.05 15.29
CA ASP A 310 20.04 -5.75 14.10
C ASP A 310 19.38 -7.14 13.95
N LEU A 311 19.29 -7.92 15.02
CA LEU A 311 18.61 -9.20 15.02
C LEU A 311 17.11 -9.05 14.69
N SER A 312 16.46 -8.00 15.18
CA SER A 312 15.06 -7.71 14.86
C SER A 312 14.88 -7.38 13.38
N ILE A 313 15.76 -6.56 12.80
CA ILE A 313 15.73 -6.20 11.38
C ILE A 313 15.90 -7.44 10.50
N GLU A 314 16.86 -8.31 10.80
CA GLU A 314 17.07 -9.54 10.02
C GLU A 314 15.83 -10.45 10.05
N LYS A 315 15.17 -10.56 11.20
CA LYS A 315 13.92 -11.32 11.30
C LYS A 315 12.77 -10.66 10.54
N TYR A 316 12.67 -9.33 10.59
CA TYR A 316 11.67 -8.58 9.80
C TYR A 316 11.89 -8.74 8.31
N LYS A 317 13.13 -8.72 7.81
CA LYS A 317 13.42 -8.95 6.39
C LYS A 317 12.87 -10.29 5.91
N GLN A 318 13.00 -11.36 6.71
CA GLN A 318 12.43 -12.68 6.39
C GLN A 318 10.89 -12.62 6.29
N THR A 319 10.24 -11.93 7.21
CA THR A 319 8.79 -11.76 7.20
C THR A 319 8.31 -10.94 6.01
N TYR A 320 9.01 -9.84 5.72
CA TYR A 320 8.67 -8.97 4.58
C TYR A 320 8.86 -9.68 3.23
N ALA A 321 9.92 -10.46 3.08
CA ALA A 321 10.17 -11.24 1.88
C ALA A 321 9.04 -12.23 1.57
N ARG A 322 8.42 -12.86 2.59
CA ARG A 322 7.22 -13.70 2.41
C ARG A 322 6.03 -12.91 1.85
N LEU A 323 5.91 -11.62 2.18
CA LEU A 323 4.88 -10.71 1.67
C LEU A 323 5.29 -10.07 0.33
N ASN A 324 6.43 -10.48 -0.26
CA ASN A 324 7.01 -9.87 -1.46
C ASN A 324 7.31 -8.38 -1.29
N ILE A 325 7.81 -8.00 -0.12
CA ILE A 325 8.15 -6.63 0.27
C ILE A 325 9.60 -6.58 0.77
N ASP A 326 10.30 -5.52 0.41
CA ASP A 326 11.63 -5.15 0.88
C ASP A 326 11.69 -3.66 1.20
N PHE A 327 12.76 -3.22 1.86
CA PHE A 327 12.99 -1.82 2.18
C PHE A 327 14.40 -1.39 1.75
N ASP A 328 14.48 -0.19 1.19
CA ASP A 328 15.76 0.42 0.82
C ASP A 328 16.44 1.03 2.06
N VAL A 329 15.63 1.49 3.04
CA VAL A 329 16.12 2.17 4.25
C VAL A 329 15.43 1.62 5.49
N TYR A 330 16.23 1.15 6.45
CA TYR A 330 15.79 0.88 7.82
C TYR A 330 16.29 2.02 8.72
N SER A 331 15.42 3.02 8.91
CA SER A 331 15.65 4.14 9.82
C SER A 331 14.97 3.89 11.17
N GLY A 332 15.03 4.85 12.09
CA GLY A 332 14.36 4.75 13.38
C GLY A 332 14.47 6.02 14.21
N GLU A 333 13.73 6.05 15.31
CA GLU A 333 13.75 7.15 16.28
C GLU A 333 15.16 7.39 16.85
N SER A 334 15.98 6.33 16.92
CA SER A 334 17.37 6.35 17.40
C SER A 334 18.33 7.12 16.49
N GLN A 335 17.98 7.27 15.21
CA GLN A 335 18.84 7.86 14.20
C GLN A 335 18.62 9.37 14.01
N VAL A 336 17.60 9.93 14.68
CA VAL A 336 17.36 11.38 14.67
C VAL A 336 18.46 12.08 15.48
N LYS A 337 19.22 12.96 14.82
CA LYS A 337 20.39 13.62 15.41
C LYS A 337 20.00 14.64 16.49
N GLN A 338 20.76 14.69 17.57
CA GLN A 338 20.54 15.66 18.63
C GLN A 338 20.67 17.12 18.15
N GLU A 339 21.55 17.37 17.17
CA GLU A 339 21.71 18.67 16.54
C GLU A 339 20.44 19.10 15.79
N SER A 340 19.78 18.16 15.10
CA SER A 340 18.52 18.40 14.38
C SER A 340 17.39 18.74 15.36
N LEU A 341 17.31 18.05 16.49
CA LEU A 341 16.34 18.35 17.55
C LEU A 341 16.54 19.76 18.11
N SER A 342 17.80 20.14 18.39
CA SER A 342 18.17 21.48 18.91
C SER A 342 17.81 22.57 17.90
N LYS A 343 18.11 22.35 16.59
CA LYS A 343 17.80 23.26 15.51
C LYS A 343 16.29 23.46 15.32
N VAL A 344 15.51 22.36 15.40
CA VAL A 344 14.05 22.43 15.35
C VAL A 344 13.50 23.29 16.46
N TYR A 345 13.96 23.07 17.70
CA TYR A 345 13.54 23.85 18.86
C TYR A 345 13.87 25.33 18.70
N GLN A 346 15.11 25.65 18.35
CA GLN A 346 15.53 27.03 18.10
C GLN A 346 14.69 27.70 17.02
N THR A 347 14.46 27.02 15.90
CA THR A 347 13.66 27.55 14.80
C THR A 347 12.20 27.81 15.20
N MET A 348 11.61 26.93 16.01
CA MET A 348 10.25 27.13 16.54
C MET A 348 10.17 28.38 17.42
N GLN A 349 11.18 28.62 18.26
CA GLN A 349 11.25 29.83 19.10
C GLN A 349 11.43 31.10 18.25
N GLU A 350 12.42 31.11 17.34
CA GLU A 350 12.70 32.26 16.48
C GLU A 350 11.51 32.68 15.60
N LYS A 351 10.71 31.70 15.16
CA LYS A 351 9.50 31.92 14.37
C LYS A 351 8.24 32.20 15.20
N GLY A 352 8.33 32.15 16.53
CA GLY A 352 7.17 32.31 17.41
C GLY A 352 6.10 31.23 17.24
N VAL A 353 6.52 30.01 16.85
CA VAL A 353 5.64 28.85 16.67
C VAL A 353 5.37 28.16 18.00
N SER A 354 6.35 28.15 18.92
CA SER A 354 6.25 27.55 20.23
C SER A 354 6.19 28.60 21.33
N GLU A 355 5.54 28.27 22.44
CA GLU A 355 5.43 29.11 23.66
C GLU A 355 5.65 28.27 24.93
N ASP A 356 6.08 28.93 26.00
CA ASP A 356 6.13 28.30 27.32
C ASP A 356 4.71 28.22 27.94
N SER A 357 4.41 27.05 28.49
CA SER A 357 3.17 26.79 29.22
C SER A 357 3.48 26.00 30.48
N GLU A 358 3.52 26.69 31.61
CA GLU A 358 3.81 26.10 32.94
C GLU A 358 5.13 25.30 33.00
N GLY A 359 6.15 25.73 32.26
CA GLY A 359 7.47 25.09 32.18
C GLY A 359 7.55 23.96 31.14
N ALA A 360 6.50 23.67 30.37
CA ALA A 360 6.54 22.85 29.18
C ALA A 360 6.49 23.74 27.94
N ILE A 361 7.04 23.29 26.82
CA ILE A 361 6.97 24.00 25.56
C ILE A 361 5.90 23.39 24.70
N ILE A 362 4.99 24.23 24.22
CA ILE A 362 3.84 23.82 23.43
C ILE A 362 3.76 24.58 22.10
N VAL A 363 3.05 23.99 21.15
CA VAL A 363 2.52 24.68 19.96
C VAL A 363 1.01 24.82 20.13
N ASP A 364 0.51 26.04 20.18
CA ASP A 364 -0.93 26.34 20.23
C ASP A 364 -1.45 26.66 18.83
N PHE A 365 -1.96 25.65 18.15
CA PHE A 365 -2.47 25.76 16.78
C PHE A 365 -3.70 26.67 16.67
N THR A 366 -4.39 26.92 17.79
CA THR A 366 -5.56 27.82 17.77
C THR A 366 -5.17 29.27 17.47
N LYS A 367 -3.96 29.67 17.88
CA LYS A 367 -3.38 31.00 17.59
C LYS A 367 -2.94 31.15 16.14
N HIS A 368 -2.71 30.03 15.45
CA HIS A 368 -2.27 29.98 14.05
C HIS A 368 -3.40 29.60 13.07
N GLY A 369 -4.66 29.83 13.44
CA GLY A 369 -5.83 29.61 12.57
C GLY A 369 -6.24 28.16 12.37
N ALA A 370 -5.60 27.21 13.06
CA ALA A 370 -5.85 25.76 12.94
C ALA A 370 -6.52 25.21 14.22
N LYS A 371 -7.66 25.79 14.62
CA LYS A 371 -8.36 25.46 15.88
C LYS A 371 -8.62 23.99 16.12
N LYS A 372 -8.88 23.20 15.06
CA LYS A 372 -9.14 21.75 15.17
C LYS A 372 -7.93 20.94 15.62
N LEU A 373 -6.72 21.47 15.50
CA LEU A 373 -5.49 20.80 15.89
C LEU A 373 -5.17 20.97 17.39
N GLY A 374 -5.85 21.91 18.09
CA GLY A 374 -5.68 22.12 19.52
C GLY A 374 -4.29 22.60 19.91
N LYS A 375 -3.71 21.96 20.94
CA LYS A 375 -2.36 22.23 21.44
C LYS A 375 -1.53 20.95 21.42
N ALA A 376 -0.25 21.06 21.13
CA ALA A 376 0.69 19.94 21.22
C ALA A 376 1.88 20.32 22.11
N ILE A 377 2.26 19.42 23.01
CA ILE A 377 3.48 19.56 23.80
C ILE A 377 4.66 19.08 22.93
N VAL A 378 5.69 19.88 22.79
CA VAL A 378 6.91 19.56 22.05
C VAL A 378 8.07 19.23 22.98
N VAL A 379 8.15 19.89 24.16
CA VAL A 379 9.14 19.58 25.19
C VAL A 379 8.45 19.54 26.55
N ARG A 380 8.74 18.53 27.34
CA ARG A 380 8.22 18.38 28.70
C ARG A 380 8.90 19.36 29.67
N LYS A 381 8.34 19.51 30.86
CA LYS A 381 8.91 20.32 31.98
C LYS A 381 10.33 19.89 32.38
N ASP A 382 10.67 18.63 32.21
CA ASP A 382 11.99 18.06 32.50
C ASP A 382 13.00 18.25 31.36
N GLY A 383 12.63 18.98 30.30
CA GLY A 383 13.47 19.23 29.13
C GLY A 383 13.45 18.09 28.08
N THR A 384 12.70 17.02 28.31
CA THR A 384 12.64 15.88 27.38
C THR A 384 11.81 16.21 26.13
N PRO A 385 12.37 16.10 24.90
CA PRO A 385 11.62 16.27 23.67
C PRO A 385 10.60 15.14 23.49
N LEU A 386 9.40 15.48 23.02
CA LEU A 386 8.35 14.51 22.70
C LEU A 386 8.42 14.05 21.25
N TYR A 387 7.60 13.04 20.92
CA TYR A 387 7.54 12.43 19.58
C TYR A 387 7.39 13.46 18.45
N LEU A 388 6.56 14.50 18.63
CA LEU A 388 6.35 15.53 17.62
C LEU A 388 7.67 16.26 17.26
N THR A 389 8.51 16.57 18.22
CA THR A 389 9.81 17.22 17.97
C THR A 389 10.76 16.31 17.17
N ARG A 390 10.77 15.01 17.49
CA ARG A 390 11.54 14.01 16.75
C ARG A 390 11.07 13.90 15.31
N ASP A 391 9.76 13.81 15.10
CA ASP A 391 9.20 13.69 13.76
C ASP A 391 9.43 14.94 12.93
N ILE A 392 9.41 16.14 13.54
CA ILE A 392 9.80 17.38 12.86
C ILE A 392 11.28 17.34 12.44
N ALA A 393 12.17 16.91 13.33
CA ALA A 393 13.57 16.77 12.98
C ALA A 393 13.79 15.73 11.86
N ALA A 394 13.13 14.57 11.98
CA ALA A 394 13.20 13.51 10.99
C ALA A 394 12.73 13.95 9.59
N ILE A 395 11.67 14.78 9.49
CA ILE A 395 11.19 15.25 8.17
C ILE A 395 12.19 16.19 7.50
N PHE A 396 12.88 17.04 8.27
CA PHE A 396 13.95 17.90 7.74
C PHE A 396 15.16 17.08 7.31
N GLU A 397 15.62 16.12 8.12
CA GLU A 397 16.73 15.22 7.76
C GLU A 397 16.44 14.41 6.50
N ARG A 398 15.19 13.95 6.34
CA ARG A 398 14.74 13.22 5.14
C ARG A 398 14.72 14.11 3.91
N ASP A 399 14.31 15.37 4.02
CA ASP A 399 14.35 16.32 2.91
C ASP A 399 15.80 16.59 2.48
N GLU A 400 16.70 16.80 3.44
CA GLU A 400 18.12 17.02 3.19
C GLU A 400 18.83 15.78 2.60
N THR A 401 18.42 14.57 3.02
CA THR A 401 19.08 13.32 2.59
C THR A 401 18.55 12.82 1.25
N PHE A 402 17.25 12.82 1.08
CA PHE A 402 16.60 12.17 -0.07
C PHE A 402 16.18 13.13 -1.16
N HIS A 403 16.06 14.43 -0.89
CA HIS A 403 15.61 15.46 -1.85
C HIS A 403 14.34 15.02 -2.58
N PHE A 404 13.33 14.55 -1.84
CA PHE A 404 12.12 13.98 -2.39
C PHE A 404 11.16 15.04 -2.94
N ASP A 405 10.43 14.69 -3.99
CA ASP A 405 9.33 15.49 -4.54
C ASP A 405 8.00 15.18 -3.82
N LYS A 406 7.90 13.99 -3.21
CA LYS A 406 6.74 13.56 -2.43
C LYS A 406 7.15 12.59 -1.32
N MET A 407 6.45 12.65 -0.19
CA MET A 407 6.60 11.68 0.90
C MET A 407 5.23 11.20 1.37
N LEU A 408 5.07 9.88 1.47
CA LEU A 408 3.87 9.24 1.99
C LEU A 408 4.17 8.62 3.36
N TYR A 409 3.31 8.93 4.34
CA TYR A 409 3.28 8.33 5.66
C TYR A 409 2.11 7.35 5.72
N VAL A 410 2.37 6.04 5.65
CA VAL A 410 1.34 5.01 5.66
C VAL A 410 1.10 4.56 7.11
N VAL A 411 0.26 5.29 7.81
CA VAL A 411 0.04 5.18 9.26
C VAL A 411 -1.46 5.10 9.57
N ALA A 412 -1.82 4.36 10.62
CA ALA A 412 -3.21 4.18 11.02
C ALA A 412 -3.93 5.51 11.35
N ALA A 413 -5.24 5.56 11.12
CA ALA A 413 -6.06 6.76 11.31
C ALA A 413 -6.04 7.33 12.75
N GLN A 414 -5.63 6.54 13.76
CA GLN A 414 -5.40 7.06 15.11
C GLN A 414 -4.31 8.12 15.17
N GLN A 415 -3.43 8.20 14.16
CA GLN A 415 -2.36 9.21 14.06
C GLN A 415 -2.76 10.44 13.22
N ASP A 416 -4.02 10.55 12.78
CA ASP A 416 -4.51 11.67 11.95
C ASP A 416 -4.17 13.03 12.59
N LEU A 417 -4.46 13.19 13.88
CA LEU A 417 -4.19 14.44 14.58
C LEU A 417 -2.69 14.73 14.68
N HIS A 418 -1.90 13.73 15.04
CA HIS A 418 -0.45 13.87 15.18
C HIS A 418 0.22 14.31 13.87
N LEU A 419 -0.08 13.63 12.75
CA LEU A 419 0.49 13.97 11.45
C LEU A 419 -0.02 15.32 10.93
N ALA A 420 -1.29 15.67 11.19
CA ALA A 420 -1.80 16.99 10.87
C ALA A 420 -1.09 18.11 11.68
N GLN A 421 -0.78 17.85 12.96
CA GLN A 421 0.02 18.76 13.79
C GLN A 421 1.47 18.84 13.28
N LEU A 422 2.08 17.72 12.89
CA LEU A 422 3.42 17.67 12.31
C LEU A 422 3.53 18.55 11.06
N PHE A 423 2.67 18.32 10.06
CA PHE A 423 2.72 19.07 8.80
C PHE A 423 2.41 20.56 9.01
N LYS A 424 1.46 20.87 9.91
CA LYS A 424 1.18 22.27 10.24
C LYS A 424 2.34 22.95 10.94
N THR A 425 3.06 22.26 11.82
CA THR A 425 4.25 22.83 12.48
C THR A 425 5.35 23.12 11.46
N VAL A 426 5.61 22.19 10.52
CA VAL A 426 6.59 22.39 9.43
C VAL A 426 6.21 23.61 8.57
N GLU A 427 4.92 23.76 8.24
CA GLU A 427 4.41 24.95 7.52
C GLU A 427 4.68 26.24 8.33
N LEU A 428 4.35 26.26 9.62
CA LEU A 428 4.54 27.42 10.51
C LEU A 428 6.03 27.77 10.70
N MET A 429 6.91 26.79 10.64
CA MET A 429 8.37 26.99 10.64
C MET A 429 8.89 27.58 9.30
N GLY A 430 8.00 27.89 8.35
CA GLY A 430 8.34 28.54 7.08
C GLY A 430 8.64 27.58 5.93
N ARG A 431 8.41 26.27 6.11
CA ARG A 431 8.62 25.24 5.08
C ARG A 431 7.28 24.69 4.57
N LYS A 432 6.43 25.59 4.09
CA LYS A 432 5.16 25.21 3.47
C LYS A 432 5.37 24.27 2.26
N ASP A 433 6.41 24.51 1.47
CA ASP A 433 6.82 23.66 0.34
C ASP A 433 7.03 22.20 0.76
N LEU A 434 7.69 21.99 1.91
CA LEU A 434 7.96 20.67 2.44
C LEU A 434 6.69 20.02 3.00
N ALA A 435 5.88 20.77 3.72
CA ALA A 435 4.61 20.29 4.26
C ALA A 435 3.65 19.82 3.14
N GLU A 436 3.56 20.57 2.02
CA GLU A 436 2.73 20.21 0.87
C GLU A 436 3.21 18.97 0.10
N ARG A 437 4.50 18.64 0.18
CA ARG A 437 5.07 17.40 -0.38
C ARG A 437 4.79 16.16 0.45
N CYS A 438 4.36 16.32 1.70
CA CYS A 438 4.07 15.23 2.63
C CYS A 438 2.58 14.90 2.68
N GLN A 439 2.25 13.61 2.69
CA GLN A 439 0.86 13.15 2.71
C GLN A 439 0.68 11.97 3.67
N HIS A 440 -0.32 12.08 4.54
CA HIS A 440 -0.77 10.95 5.35
C HIS A 440 -1.68 10.02 4.53
N ILE A 441 -1.30 8.76 4.47
CA ILE A 441 -2.09 7.67 3.89
C ILE A 441 -2.68 6.89 5.08
N ASN A 442 -3.80 7.37 5.57
CA ASN A 442 -4.46 6.76 6.71
C ASN A 442 -5.27 5.53 6.33
N PHE A 443 -5.46 4.63 7.30
CA PHE A 443 -6.24 3.41 7.14
C PHE A 443 -6.95 3.04 8.45
N GLY A 444 -8.08 2.33 8.31
CA GLY A 444 -8.88 1.84 9.44
C GLY A 444 -8.29 0.58 10.07
N MET A 445 -8.81 0.19 11.23
CA MET A 445 -8.30 -0.94 12.03
C MET A 445 -8.80 -2.29 11.53
N VAL A 446 -7.96 -3.32 11.68
CA VAL A 446 -8.38 -4.72 11.62
C VAL A 446 -9.01 -5.08 12.96
N ARG A 447 -10.26 -5.53 12.94
CA ARG A 447 -11.01 -5.99 14.12
C ARG A 447 -10.94 -7.50 14.26
N GLY A 448 -11.36 -8.03 15.41
CA GLY A 448 -11.32 -9.48 15.69
C GLY A 448 -9.97 -9.97 16.24
N MET A 449 -8.95 -9.12 16.27
CA MET A 449 -7.62 -9.44 16.83
C MET A 449 -7.32 -8.59 18.08
N SER A 450 -8.11 -8.73 19.14
CA SER A 450 -8.03 -7.86 20.32
C SER A 450 -6.84 -8.18 21.22
N THR A 451 -6.03 -7.14 21.52
CA THR A 451 -4.93 -7.19 22.50
C THR A 451 -5.40 -7.30 23.95
N ARG A 452 -6.65 -6.91 24.26
CA ARG A 452 -7.16 -6.85 25.63
C ARG A 452 -7.56 -8.20 26.23
N LYS A 453 -7.70 -9.25 25.42
CA LYS A 453 -8.08 -10.61 25.86
C LYS A 453 -6.96 -11.65 25.75
N GLY A 454 -5.71 -11.24 25.58
CA GLY A 454 -4.57 -12.17 25.43
C GLY A 454 -4.56 -12.98 24.13
N THR A 455 -5.39 -12.61 23.15
CA THR A 455 -5.56 -13.35 21.87
C THR A 455 -4.93 -12.60 20.69
N VAL A 456 -3.82 -11.89 20.90
CA VAL A 456 -3.10 -11.28 19.79
C VAL A 456 -2.43 -12.37 18.98
N LYS A 457 -2.93 -12.61 17.79
CA LYS A 457 -2.19 -13.39 16.79
C LYS A 457 -1.14 -12.51 16.15
N PHE A 458 0.10 -12.97 16.16
CA PHE A 458 1.20 -12.33 15.47
C PHE A 458 1.18 -12.69 13.98
N LEU A 459 1.80 -11.89 13.15
CA LEU A 459 1.76 -12.10 11.70
C LEU A 459 2.22 -13.50 11.30
N ASN A 460 3.29 -14.01 11.88
CA ASN A 460 3.78 -15.35 11.56
C ASN A 460 2.74 -16.44 11.91
N ASP A 461 2.00 -16.28 13.01
CA ASP A 461 0.94 -17.21 13.39
C ASP A 461 -0.24 -17.11 12.41
N ILE A 462 -0.60 -15.89 12.01
CA ILE A 462 -1.64 -15.65 11.00
C ILE A 462 -1.27 -16.31 9.68
N LEU A 463 -0.08 -16.05 9.16
CA LEU A 463 0.38 -16.63 7.90
C LEU A 463 0.49 -18.14 7.96
N LYS A 464 0.88 -18.70 9.11
CA LYS A 464 0.89 -20.14 9.33
C LYS A 464 -0.52 -20.73 9.32
N ASP A 465 -1.44 -20.17 10.12
CA ASP A 465 -2.82 -20.66 10.20
C ASP A 465 -3.52 -20.64 8.84
N VAL A 466 -3.31 -19.57 8.06
CA VAL A 466 -3.91 -19.45 6.72
C VAL A 466 -3.26 -20.43 5.74
N GLY A 467 -1.93 -20.63 5.80
CA GLY A 467 -1.21 -21.62 5.02
C GLY A 467 -1.67 -23.04 5.34
N ASP A 468 -1.78 -23.40 6.62
CA ASP A 468 -2.26 -24.72 7.08
C ASP A 468 -3.72 -24.95 6.60
N LYS A 469 -4.58 -23.94 6.69
CA LYS A 469 -5.95 -24.01 6.17
C LYS A 469 -6.00 -24.23 4.67
N MET A 470 -5.18 -23.49 3.90
CA MET A 470 -5.09 -23.69 2.44
C MET A 470 -4.59 -25.09 2.10
N HIS A 471 -3.64 -25.62 2.86
CA HIS A 471 -3.14 -26.97 2.70
C HIS A 471 -4.24 -28.02 2.93
N GLU A 472 -5.06 -27.87 3.98
CA GLU A 472 -6.21 -28.74 4.22
C GLU A 472 -7.20 -28.70 3.06
N VAL A 473 -7.49 -27.49 2.53
CA VAL A 473 -8.42 -27.33 1.41
C VAL A 473 -7.87 -27.98 0.14
N MET A 474 -6.57 -27.83 -0.14
CA MET A 474 -5.91 -28.49 -1.28
C MET A 474 -5.99 -30.03 -1.19
N LYS A 475 -5.80 -30.61 -0.01
CA LYS A 475 -5.86 -32.07 0.22
C LYS A 475 -7.23 -32.70 -0.05
N LYS A 476 -8.32 -31.91 -0.06
CA LYS A 476 -9.66 -32.42 -0.40
C LYS A 476 -9.75 -33.01 -1.81
N ASN A 477 -8.82 -32.66 -2.70
CA ASN A 477 -8.72 -33.24 -4.03
C ASN A 477 -7.37 -33.95 -4.21
N ALA A 478 -7.29 -35.19 -3.72
CA ALA A 478 -6.05 -35.98 -3.68
C ALA A 478 -5.38 -36.13 -5.07
N VAL A 479 -6.17 -36.41 -6.12
CA VAL A 479 -5.65 -36.63 -7.49
C VAL A 479 -4.95 -35.39 -8.05
N LYS A 480 -5.49 -34.21 -7.78
CA LYS A 480 -4.88 -32.94 -8.23
C LYS A 480 -3.75 -32.50 -7.29
N TYR A 481 -3.87 -32.81 -5.99
CA TYR A 481 -2.85 -32.49 -5.00
C TYR A 481 -1.49 -33.14 -5.35
N GLU A 482 -1.50 -34.39 -5.81
CA GLU A 482 -0.29 -35.10 -6.28
C GLU A 482 0.38 -34.45 -7.51
N GLN A 483 -0.33 -33.59 -8.24
CA GLN A 483 0.19 -32.88 -9.42
C GLN A 483 0.88 -31.54 -9.07
N VAL A 484 0.81 -31.10 -7.81
CA VAL A 484 1.48 -29.88 -7.34
C VAL A 484 2.91 -30.23 -6.95
N GLN A 485 3.88 -29.53 -7.56
CA GLN A 485 5.31 -29.83 -7.33
C GLN A 485 5.74 -29.52 -5.89
N ASN A 486 5.29 -28.36 -5.34
CA ASN A 486 5.60 -27.90 -3.99
C ASN A 486 4.31 -27.54 -3.26
N PRO A 487 3.60 -28.51 -2.66
CA PRO A 487 2.31 -28.24 -2.01
C PRO A 487 2.38 -27.26 -0.85
N ASP A 488 3.44 -27.32 -0.04
CA ASP A 488 3.63 -26.43 1.10
C ASP A 488 3.85 -24.98 0.67
N GLU A 489 4.72 -24.74 -0.30
CA GLU A 489 4.98 -23.42 -0.86
C GLU A 489 3.74 -22.85 -1.56
N THR A 490 3.00 -23.70 -2.28
CA THR A 490 1.75 -23.30 -2.93
C THR A 490 0.70 -22.90 -1.89
N ALA A 491 0.54 -23.69 -0.83
CA ALA A 491 -0.40 -23.40 0.26
C ALA A 491 -0.02 -22.09 0.98
N ASP A 492 1.27 -21.85 1.25
CA ASP A 492 1.75 -20.59 1.82
C ASP A 492 1.44 -19.39 0.92
N THR A 493 1.73 -19.50 -0.38
CA THR A 493 1.43 -18.44 -1.36
C THR A 493 -0.07 -18.13 -1.44
N LEU A 494 -0.92 -19.14 -1.41
CA LEU A 494 -2.36 -18.98 -1.40
C LEU A 494 -2.85 -18.34 -0.10
N GLY A 495 -2.29 -18.76 1.03
CA GLY A 495 -2.58 -18.18 2.34
C GLY A 495 -2.22 -16.71 2.40
N ILE A 496 -1.02 -16.34 1.98
CA ILE A 496 -0.57 -14.94 1.88
C ILE A 496 -1.48 -14.14 0.96
N THR A 497 -1.81 -14.69 -0.23
CA THR A 497 -2.74 -14.03 -1.16
C THR A 497 -4.10 -13.79 -0.53
N SER A 498 -4.63 -14.75 0.24
CA SER A 498 -5.90 -14.62 0.94
C SER A 498 -5.92 -13.43 1.90
N VAL A 499 -4.87 -13.31 2.72
CA VAL A 499 -4.71 -12.20 3.67
C VAL A 499 -4.57 -10.86 2.97
N MET A 500 -3.71 -10.78 1.96
CA MET A 500 -3.44 -9.52 1.25
C MET A 500 -4.66 -9.03 0.47
N VAL A 501 -5.38 -9.92 -0.22
CA VAL A 501 -6.60 -9.56 -0.96
C VAL A 501 -7.70 -9.12 -0.01
N GLN A 502 -7.90 -9.81 1.12
CA GLN A 502 -8.88 -9.41 2.14
C GLN A 502 -8.59 -8.00 2.66
N ASP A 503 -7.33 -7.68 2.95
CA ASP A 503 -6.94 -6.35 3.44
C ASP A 503 -7.22 -5.24 2.41
N MET A 504 -6.96 -5.52 1.13
CA MET A 504 -7.08 -4.58 0.03
C MET A 504 -8.48 -4.49 -0.61
N SER A 505 -9.41 -5.36 -0.27
CA SER A 505 -10.74 -5.44 -0.91
C SER A 505 -11.65 -4.26 -0.58
N GLY A 506 -11.49 -3.63 0.57
CA GLY A 506 -12.24 -2.43 0.97
C GLY A 506 -11.45 -1.14 0.79
N LYS A 507 -12.15 0.01 0.85
CA LYS A 507 -11.46 1.30 0.94
C LYS A 507 -10.57 1.32 2.18
N ARG A 508 -9.32 1.75 2.04
CA ARG A 508 -8.32 1.71 3.12
C ARG A 508 -8.75 2.40 4.42
N ILE A 509 -9.57 3.47 4.35
CA ILE A 509 -10.09 4.15 5.55
C ILE A 509 -11.07 3.29 6.36
N ASN A 510 -11.70 2.31 5.74
CA ASN A 510 -12.60 1.39 6.44
C ASN A 510 -11.79 0.32 7.17
N GLY A 511 -12.19 0.01 8.42
CA GLY A 511 -11.73 -1.19 9.08
C GLY A 511 -12.45 -2.43 8.54
N TYR A 512 -11.89 -3.60 8.79
CA TYR A 512 -12.53 -4.87 8.46
C TYR A 512 -12.41 -5.89 9.62
N GLU A 513 -13.26 -6.91 9.59
CA GLU A 513 -13.19 -8.04 10.52
C GLU A 513 -12.30 -9.13 9.93
N PHE A 514 -11.32 -9.61 10.71
CA PHE A 514 -10.48 -10.72 10.29
C PHE A 514 -11.27 -12.02 10.39
N ASN A 515 -11.59 -12.62 9.26
CA ASN A 515 -12.31 -13.90 9.17
C ASN A 515 -11.53 -14.88 8.30
N LEU A 516 -10.95 -15.90 8.96
CA LEU A 516 -10.12 -16.90 8.29
C LEU A 516 -10.90 -17.75 7.28
N GLU A 517 -12.16 -18.08 7.58
CA GLU A 517 -12.97 -18.94 6.71
C GLU A 517 -13.35 -18.20 5.42
N ASP A 518 -13.83 -16.95 5.54
CA ASP A 518 -14.23 -16.16 4.39
C ASP A 518 -13.05 -15.87 3.45
N MET A 519 -11.89 -15.47 4.00
CA MET A 519 -10.72 -15.11 3.18
C MET A 519 -10.09 -16.30 2.47
N THR A 520 -10.23 -17.52 3.00
CA THR A 520 -9.69 -18.75 2.39
C THR A 520 -10.69 -19.48 1.50
N SER A 521 -11.89 -18.93 1.32
CA SER A 521 -12.89 -19.47 0.42
C SER A 521 -12.45 -19.37 -1.05
N PHE A 522 -12.87 -20.37 -1.84
CA PHE A 522 -12.72 -20.35 -3.32
C PHE A 522 -13.93 -19.78 -4.03
N GLU A 523 -14.98 -19.50 -3.30
CA GLU A 523 -16.18 -18.85 -3.79
C GLU A 523 -16.16 -17.36 -3.47
N GLY A 524 -16.68 -16.56 -4.40
CA GLY A 524 -16.73 -15.12 -4.26
C GLY A 524 -15.42 -14.40 -4.60
N ASP A 525 -15.34 -13.13 -4.22
CA ASP A 525 -14.24 -12.22 -4.54
C ASP A 525 -13.10 -12.38 -3.53
N THR A 526 -12.33 -13.46 -3.65
CA THR A 526 -11.27 -13.86 -2.72
C THR A 526 -9.90 -13.99 -3.38
N GLY A 527 -8.84 -14.00 -2.58
CA GLY A 527 -7.47 -14.25 -3.04
C GLY A 527 -7.31 -15.59 -3.77
N PRO A 528 -7.77 -16.71 -3.19
CA PRO A 528 -7.76 -18.02 -3.86
C PRO A 528 -8.47 -18.02 -5.20
N TYR A 529 -9.57 -17.29 -5.36
CA TYR A 529 -10.27 -17.18 -6.64
C TYR A 529 -9.43 -16.49 -7.73
N LEU A 530 -8.70 -15.41 -7.40
CA LEU A 530 -7.77 -14.77 -8.35
C LEU A 530 -6.64 -15.72 -8.76
N GLN A 531 -6.05 -16.43 -7.81
CA GLN A 531 -5.02 -17.44 -8.06
C GLN A 531 -5.55 -18.56 -8.97
N TYR A 532 -6.77 -19.00 -8.69
CA TYR A 532 -7.45 -19.99 -9.53
C TYR A 532 -7.63 -19.52 -10.96
N ALA A 533 -8.14 -18.31 -11.17
CA ALA A 533 -8.34 -17.76 -12.50
C ALA A 533 -7.02 -17.69 -13.28
N HIS A 534 -5.92 -17.28 -12.64
CA HIS A 534 -4.59 -17.26 -13.25
C HIS A 534 -4.10 -18.66 -13.62
N ALA A 535 -4.15 -19.60 -12.69
CA ALA A 535 -3.72 -20.99 -12.94
C ALA A 535 -4.56 -21.69 -14.03
N ARG A 536 -5.87 -21.38 -14.11
CA ARG A 536 -6.76 -21.87 -15.17
C ARG A 536 -6.32 -21.37 -16.55
N LEU A 537 -6.00 -20.08 -16.67
CA LEU A 537 -5.44 -19.51 -17.91
C LEU A 537 -4.10 -20.15 -18.29
N CYS A 538 -3.23 -20.40 -17.32
CA CYS A 538 -1.99 -21.14 -17.55
C CYS A 538 -2.28 -22.58 -18.03
N SER A 539 -3.31 -23.24 -17.49
CA SER A 539 -3.73 -24.58 -17.93
C SER A 539 -4.27 -24.58 -19.36
N VAL A 540 -5.09 -23.60 -19.74
CA VAL A 540 -5.58 -23.43 -21.11
C VAL A 540 -4.40 -23.28 -22.08
N ASN A 541 -3.43 -22.44 -21.73
CA ASN A 541 -2.23 -22.22 -22.53
C ASN A 541 -1.44 -23.52 -22.76
N ARG A 542 -1.21 -24.31 -21.69
CA ARG A 542 -0.53 -25.62 -21.80
C ARG A 542 -1.29 -26.61 -22.66
N LYS A 543 -2.62 -26.71 -22.52
CA LYS A 543 -3.47 -27.63 -23.28
C LYS A 543 -3.66 -27.21 -24.73
N ALA A 544 -3.51 -25.93 -25.03
CA ALA A 544 -3.57 -25.42 -26.40
C ALA A 544 -2.36 -25.87 -27.25
N GLU A 545 -1.20 -26.10 -26.59
CA GLU A 545 0.03 -26.52 -27.30
C GLU A 545 0.42 -25.56 -28.45
N ILE A 546 0.16 -24.25 -28.25
CA ILE A 546 0.52 -23.18 -29.18
C ILE A 546 1.69 -22.41 -28.60
N ASP A 547 2.75 -22.23 -29.36
CA ASP A 547 3.88 -21.39 -28.98
C ASP A 547 3.40 -19.91 -28.86
N PRO A 548 3.59 -19.24 -27.72
CA PRO A 548 3.23 -17.84 -27.57
C PRO A 548 3.83 -16.90 -28.62
N SER A 549 4.98 -17.24 -29.21
CA SER A 549 5.66 -16.44 -30.23
C SER A 549 4.86 -16.25 -31.51
N VAL A 550 3.97 -17.21 -31.84
CA VAL A 550 3.14 -17.14 -33.04
C VAL A 550 1.79 -16.45 -32.84
N LEU A 551 1.45 -16.07 -31.61
CA LEU A 551 0.15 -15.46 -31.31
C LEU A 551 -0.03 -14.07 -31.94
N GLY A 552 1.07 -13.36 -32.19
CA GLY A 552 1.04 -12.06 -32.91
C GLY A 552 0.58 -12.15 -34.39
N SER A 553 0.58 -13.35 -34.98
CA SER A 553 0.10 -13.59 -36.34
C SER A 553 -1.29 -14.24 -36.39
N ALA A 554 -2.06 -14.18 -35.29
CA ALA A 554 -3.42 -14.70 -35.24
C ALA A 554 -4.39 -13.84 -36.08
N ASP A 555 -5.31 -14.46 -36.79
CA ASP A 555 -6.41 -13.73 -37.44
C ASP A 555 -7.45 -13.29 -36.41
N LEU A 556 -7.28 -12.08 -35.89
CA LEU A 556 -8.14 -11.52 -34.88
C LEU A 556 -9.55 -11.20 -35.38
N SER A 557 -9.80 -11.17 -36.69
CA SER A 557 -11.13 -10.95 -37.28
C SER A 557 -12.11 -12.08 -36.91
N LEU A 558 -11.58 -13.25 -36.55
CA LEU A 558 -12.35 -14.41 -36.10
C LEU A 558 -12.93 -14.26 -34.69
N LEU A 559 -12.52 -13.25 -33.92
CA LEU A 559 -13.07 -12.95 -32.57
C LEU A 559 -14.34 -12.11 -32.72
N THR A 560 -15.47 -12.75 -32.95
CA THR A 560 -16.76 -12.10 -33.22
C THR A 560 -17.78 -12.25 -32.05
N GLU A 561 -17.49 -13.17 -31.12
CA GLU A 561 -18.38 -13.45 -30.01
C GLU A 561 -18.43 -12.26 -29.03
N SER A 562 -19.64 -11.97 -28.49
CA SER A 562 -19.81 -10.88 -27.50
C SER A 562 -18.87 -11.03 -26.30
N HIS A 563 -18.70 -12.25 -25.78
CA HIS A 563 -17.78 -12.53 -24.67
C HIS A 563 -16.32 -12.16 -25.01
N ALA A 564 -15.88 -12.36 -26.27
CA ALA A 564 -14.54 -11.96 -26.68
C ALA A 564 -14.41 -10.43 -26.73
N VAL A 565 -15.41 -9.75 -27.28
CA VAL A 565 -15.46 -8.28 -27.35
C VAL A 565 -15.48 -7.66 -25.95
N ASP A 566 -16.32 -8.18 -25.04
CA ASP A 566 -16.44 -7.68 -23.68
C ASP A 566 -15.16 -7.88 -22.87
N LEU A 567 -14.48 -9.02 -23.06
CA LEU A 567 -13.18 -9.25 -22.45
C LEU A 567 -12.12 -8.26 -22.98
N VAL A 568 -12.06 -8.04 -24.30
CA VAL A 568 -11.12 -7.05 -24.89
C VAL A 568 -11.41 -5.64 -24.37
N ARG A 569 -12.68 -5.25 -24.22
CA ARG A 569 -13.06 -3.97 -23.61
C ARG A 569 -12.53 -3.82 -22.18
N LEU A 570 -12.62 -4.87 -21.37
CA LEU A 570 -12.03 -4.84 -20.02
C LEU A 570 -10.50 -4.78 -20.06
N LEU A 571 -9.86 -5.56 -20.92
CA LEU A 571 -8.40 -5.53 -21.06
C LEU A 571 -7.89 -4.14 -21.48
N SER A 572 -8.66 -3.42 -22.31
CA SER A 572 -8.32 -2.07 -22.75
C SER A 572 -8.39 -1.02 -21.61
N GLN A 573 -9.18 -1.29 -20.57
CA GLN A 573 -9.32 -0.39 -19.40
C GLN A 573 -8.09 -0.42 -18.47
N TRP A 574 -7.26 -1.45 -18.53
CA TRP A 574 -6.18 -1.68 -17.57
C TRP A 574 -5.25 -0.47 -17.37
N PRO A 575 -4.70 0.19 -18.41
CA PRO A 575 -3.83 1.35 -18.22
C PRO A 575 -4.51 2.51 -17.47
N ASP A 576 -5.79 2.74 -17.75
CA ASP A 576 -6.57 3.78 -17.06
C ASP A 576 -6.92 3.41 -15.62
N VAL A 577 -7.14 2.14 -15.34
CA VAL A 577 -7.35 1.65 -13.97
C VAL A 577 -6.12 1.90 -13.11
N VAL A 578 -4.93 1.63 -13.65
CA VAL A 578 -3.68 1.91 -12.97
C VAL A 578 -3.49 3.43 -12.77
N LEU A 579 -3.74 4.23 -13.80
CA LEU A 579 -3.68 5.70 -13.71
C LEU A 579 -4.70 6.26 -12.71
N ASN A 580 -5.90 5.70 -12.63
CA ASN A 580 -6.90 6.07 -11.64
C ASN A 580 -6.46 5.70 -10.22
N SER A 581 -5.78 4.57 -10.08
CA SER A 581 -5.20 4.16 -8.78
C SER A 581 -4.15 5.15 -8.27
N MET A 582 -3.38 5.80 -9.17
CA MET A 582 -2.47 6.90 -8.81
C MET A 582 -3.20 8.14 -8.26
N LYS A 583 -4.44 8.38 -8.67
CA LYS A 583 -5.25 9.50 -8.17
C LYS A 583 -5.91 9.19 -6.84
N THR A 584 -6.41 7.97 -6.68
CA THR A 584 -7.17 7.55 -5.48
C THR A 584 -6.27 7.03 -4.38
N LEU A 585 -5.12 6.46 -4.72
CA LEU A 585 -4.19 5.74 -3.83
C LEU A 585 -4.89 4.58 -3.08
N GLU A 586 -5.89 3.95 -3.75
CA GLU A 586 -6.71 2.87 -3.20
C GLU A 586 -6.41 1.54 -3.91
N PRO A 587 -5.88 0.53 -3.22
CA PRO A 587 -5.62 -0.79 -3.82
C PRO A 587 -6.91 -1.48 -4.29
N THR A 588 -8.04 -1.19 -3.66
CA THR A 588 -9.35 -1.72 -4.05
C THR A 588 -9.73 -1.37 -5.48
N THR A 589 -9.19 -0.29 -6.06
CA THR A 589 -9.38 0.07 -7.47
C THR A 589 -8.88 -1.04 -8.40
N ILE A 590 -7.70 -1.58 -8.11
CA ILE A 590 -7.10 -2.69 -8.87
C ILE A 590 -7.86 -3.99 -8.60
N ILE A 591 -8.13 -4.33 -7.35
CA ILE A 591 -8.82 -5.57 -6.97
C ILE A 591 -10.19 -5.67 -7.62
N THR A 592 -11.00 -4.60 -7.54
CA THR A 592 -12.34 -4.57 -8.15
C THR A 592 -12.26 -4.79 -9.67
N TYR A 593 -11.27 -4.20 -10.33
CA TYR A 593 -11.05 -4.43 -11.75
C TYR A 593 -10.69 -5.89 -12.05
N LEU A 594 -9.77 -6.50 -11.28
CA LEU A 594 -9.36 -7.88 -11.49
C LEU A 594 -10.53 -8.86 -11.31
N PHE A 595 -11.38 -8.65 -10.30
CA PHE A 595 -12.58 -9.48 -10.12
C PHE A 595 -13.57 -9.32 -11.27
N ARG A 596 -13.85 -8.10 -11.73
CA ARG A 596 -14.69 -7.88 -12.92
C ARG A 596 -14.14 -8.63 -14.14
N MET A 597 -12.83 -8.55 -14.37
CA MET A 597 -12.18 -9.24 -15.49
C MET A 597 -12.30 -10.76 -15.36
N THR A 598 -12.06 -11.32 -14.18
CA THR A 598 -12.15 -12.77 -13.94
C THR A 598 -13.58 -13.30 -14.03
N HIS A 599 -14.58 -12.53 -13.62
CA HIS A 599 -16.00 -12.89 -13.83
C HIS A 599 -16.36 -12.91 -15.32
N THR A 600 -15.99 -11.87 -16.08
CA THR A 600 -16.19 -11.85 -17.55
C THR A 600 -15.48 -13.00 -18.25
N LEU A 601 -14.24 -13.29 -17.81
CA LEU A 601 -13.49 -14.43 -18.30
C LEU A 601 -14.22 -15.75 -18.01
N SER A 602 -14.72 -15.93 -16.79
CA SER A 602 -15.41 -17.15 -16.36
C SER A 602 -16.70 -17.40 -17.16
N SER A 603 -17.49 -16.36 -17.44
CA SER A 603 -18.70 -16.47 -18.26
C SER A 603 -18.42 -16.82 -19.73
N GLY A 604 -17.22 -16.52 -20.23
CA GLY A 604 -16.81 -16.78 -21.61
C GLY A 604 -16.26 -18.17 -21.87
N TYR A 605 -15.88 -18.96 -20.86
CA TYR A 605 -15.16 -20.22 -21.08
C TYR A 605 -15.90 -21.25 -21.93
N ASP A 606 -17.21 -21.34 -21.81
CA ASP A 606 -18.03 -22.31 -22.56
C ASP A 606 -18.21 -21.88 -24.03
N THR A 607 -18.22 -20.58 -24.29
CA THR A 607 -18.36 -20.01 -25.62
C THR A 607 -17.00 -19.95 -26.37
N LEU A 608 -15.95 -19.51 -25.67
CA LEU A 608 -14.63 -19.28 -26.22
C LEU A 608 -13.69 -20.50 -26.07
N LYS A 609 -14.19 -21.69 -26.42
CA LYS A 609 -13.38 -22.92 -26.34
C LYS A 609 -12.15 -22.81 -27.21
N VAL A 610 -10.97 -23.13 -26.69
CA VAL A 610 -9.70 -23.14 -27.39
C VAL A 610 -9.42 -24.55 -27.96
N VAL A 611 -9.46 -25.55 -27.06
CA VAL A 611 -9.24 -26.95 -27.45
C VAL A 611 -10.44 -27.46 -28.21
N GLY A 612 -10.20 -28.06 -29.39
CA GLY A 612 -11.24 -28.58 -30.26
C GLY A 612 -11.81 -27.57 -31.27
N SER A 613 -11.33 -26.35 -31.30
CA SER A 613 -11.66 -25.36 -32.34
C SER A 613 -10.76 -25.51 -33.57
N GLU A 614 -11.23 -24.99 -34.73
CA GLU A 614 -10.44 -24.88 -35.94
C GLU A 614 -9.12 -24.14 -35.68
N PRO A 615 -8.01 -24.51 -36.37
CA PRO A 615 -6.66 -24.05 -36.06
C PRO A 615 -6.53 -22.52 -35.96
N GLU A 616 -7.08 -21.76 -36.90
CA GLU A 616 -6.98 -20.29 -36.90
C GLU A 616 -7.84 -19.66 -35.79
N LEU A 617 -9.06 -20.15 -35.57
CA LEU A 617 -9.91 -19.71 -34.47
C LEU A 617 -9.30 -20.08 -33.10
N LYS A 618 -8.71 -21.27 -33.01
CA LYS A 618 -7.97 -21.71 -31.81
C LYS A 618 -6.85 -20.74 -31.49
N LYS A 619 -6.08 -20.32 -32.50
CA LYS A 619 -4.97 -19.37 -32.37
C LYS A 619 -5.46 -17.97 -31.94
N ALA A 620 -6.53 -17.46 -32.56
CA ALA A 620 -7.13 -16.19 -32.21
C ALA A 620 -7.65 -16.16 -30.75
N ARG A 621 -8.41 -17.18 -30.33
CA ARG A 621 -8.88 -17.33 -28.96
C ARG A 621 -7.74 -17.50 -27.95
N MET A 622 -6.66 -18.20 -28.36
CA MET A 622 -5.49 -18.34 -27.53
C MET A 622 -4.75 -17.01 -27.34
N ALA A 623 -4.66 -16.16 -28.37
CA ALA A 623 -4.12 -14.81 -28.23
C ALA A 623 -4.90 -13.98 -27.22
N LEU A 624 -6.24 -14.04 -27.25
CA LEU A 624 -7.10 -13.37 -26.27
C LEU A 624 -6.87 -13.86 -24.83
N TYR A 625 -6.83 -15.17 -24.61
CA TYR A 625 -6.59 -15.74 -23.27
C TYR A 625 -5.17 -15.47 -22.76
N HIS A 626 -4.19 -15.45 -23.67
CA HIS A 626 -2.83 -15.06 -23.32
C HIS A 626 -2.77 -13.60 -22.86
N CYS A 627 -3.47 -12.68 -23.53
CA CYS A 627 -3.60 -11.30 -23.11
C CYS A 627 -4.31 -11.17 -21.75
N ALA A 628 -5.40 -11.91 -21.54
CA ALA A 628 -6.11 -11.92 -20.25
C ALA A 628 -5.21 -12.42 -19.11
N ARG A 629 -4.43 -13.50 -19.35
CA ARG A 629 -3.44 -14.00 -18.39
C ARG A 629 -2.38 -12.94 -18.07
N GLN A 630 -1.89 -12.23 -19.09
CA GLN A 630 -0.86 -11.21 -18.90
C GLN A 630 -1.39 -10.05 -18.06
N VAL A 631 -2.58 -9.53 -18.34
CA VAL A 631 -3.17 -8.42 -17.56
C VAL A 631 -3.47 -8.85 -16.14
N LEU A 632 -4.01 -10.07 -15.93
CA LEU A 632 -4.22 -10.60 -14.57
C LEU A 632 -2.91 -10.71 -13.80
N ASN A 633 -1.86 -11.23 -14.44
CA ASN A 633 -0.52 -11.32 -13.85
C ASN A 633 0.02 -9.92 -13.45
N ASN A 634 -0.07 -8.93 -14.35
CA ASN A 634 0.37 -7.57 -14.09
C ASN A 634 -0.36 -6.96 -12.90
N GLY A 635 -1.68 -7.14 -12.82
CA GLY A 635 -2.49 -6.65 -11.71
C GLY A 635 -2.16 -7.31 -10.39
N MET A 636 -2.01 -8.63 -10.37
CA MET A 636 -1.63 -9.38 -9.16
C MET A 636 -0.24 -8.96 -8.67
N ARG A 637 0.74 -8.82 -9.56
CA ARG A 637 2.08 -8.36 -9.19
C ARG A 637 2.10 -6.91 -8.69
N LEU A 638 1.28 -6.03 -9.26
CA LEU A 638 1.12 -4.66 -8.77
C LEU A 638 0.62 -4.64 -7.32
N LEU A 639 -0.27 -5.55 -6.96
CA LEU A 639 -0.76 -5.73 -5.59
C LEU A 639 0.27 -6.40 -4.66
N GLY A 640 1.45 -6.81 -5.16
CA GLY A 640 2.46 -7.54 -4.41
C GLY A 640 2.22 -9.06 -4.33
N LEU A 641 1.24 -9.58 -5.07
CA LEU A 641 0.92 -11.01 -5.07
C LEU A 641 1.85 -11.79 -6.01
N ASN A 642 2.14 -13.03 -5.67
CA ASN A 642 2.87 -13.98 -6.51
C ASN A 642 1.88 -14.92 -7.22
N PRO A 643 1.61 -14.74 -8.55
CA PRO A 643 0.69 -15.59 -9.28
C PRO A 643 1.19 -17.03 -9.39
N VAL A 644 0.34 -18.01 -9.05
CA VAL A 644 0.66 -19.43 -9.20
C VAL A 644 0.29 -19.92 -10.59
N GLU A 645 1.15 -20.73 -11.20
CA GLU A 645 0.91 -21.27 -12.54
C GLU A 645 0.17 -22.60 -12.53
N ARG A 646 0.32 -23.38 -11.46
CA ARG A 646 -0.33 -24.68 -11.25
C ARG A 646 -1.01 -24.70 -9.90
N TYR A 647 -2.24 -25.15 -9.89
CA TYR A 647 -3.05 -25.11 -8.72
C TYR A 647 -4.08 -26.24 -8.66
N VAL A 648 -4.33 -26.76 -7.45
CA VAL A 648 -5.34 -27.79 -7.18
C VAL A 648 -6.61 -27.13 -6.71
N ILE A 649 -7.71 -27.40 -7.39
CA ILE A 649 -9.02 -26.98 -6.94
C ILE A 649 -9.72 -28.17 -6.30
N PRO A 650 -10.36 -27.99 -5.13
CA PRO A 650 -11.45 -28.87 -4.76
C PRO A 650 -12.47 -28.84 -5.88
N CYS A 651 -13.03 -29.98 -6.28
CA CYS A 651 -14.12 -29.98 -7.26
C CYS A 651 -15.20 -29.04 -6.75
N LEU A 652 -15.38 -27.89 -7.41
CA LEU A 652 -16.61 -27.14 -7.30
C LEU A 652 -17.71 -28.00 -7.90
N PRO A 653 -18.90 -28.11 -7.25
CA PRO A 653 -20.02 -28.89 -7.75
C PRO A 653 -20.52 -28.44 -9.11
#